data_6798cc2a4cd735420f3e8852e617d004
#
_entry.id   6798cc2a4cd735420f3e8852e617d004
#
_cell.length_a   1.000
_cell.length_b   1.000
_cell.length_c   1.000
_cell.angle_alpha   90.00
_cell.angle_beta   90.00
_cell.angle_gamma   90.00
#
_symmetry.space_group_name_H-M   'P 1'
#
loop_
_entity.id
_entity.type
_entity.pdbx_description
1 polymer ?
#
loop_
_entity_poly.entity_id
_entity_poly.type
_entity_poly.pdbx_seq_one_letter_code
_entity_poly.pdbx_strand_id
1 'polypeptide(L)'
;MHLRTRRLFAVVAMATAVGLTGALAPASTGTATAVPQQQTGAIRTTMANLDHLDWLSVEVTPPVQEGHTTYRIAEEPAIGTLWTYAEPNPDGSYRHVGGGTYDPETDTWGQGAFNADDMTRAAVVYLRHWQQTGDTASRDAAYQMLRGVTYLQTATGPNAGNVVLWMQPDGTLNPSAEPVELPDPSDSDASYWLARTIWALGEGLAAFADEDPAFAAFLRDRIELAVDAVDRQVLDRYGEHLDIDGEPAPAWLVADGGDASAEAVLGLAAYQQTGGSERAATVMHRLAEGIAELAAPAKDAATSWPFGAVRPWALSRSLWHGWGAQMPAALARAGVAAPAVRDSFTFDPWLLTSGGPDNGRLPSRIDRSQIAYGADSRLQSLLATAVARPATRTAATDLAGIVGSWYLGANPAGVRMYDPATGRTFDGINHDGTVNRNSGAESTIHGLLSMLALDGHPAVARRVTESTIAARVGSTSVEAETGALTGGATTVAPESLWTGESHYGGDGYVDVPAGGSVRVDLPRHHGGLVLPVVDQRPGAGRLVVTAANRKLGSVDAGEVGEQGDSPAPGLLAPLGGLDALPRDAGSVTLTARGGAVALDAVMVEPAVSRLVLDQDGHGTALLRTSRHDKTRTTVRVPGDGRATVTTYDGRGRRLSSSTTKARTVAVVVPAAGFATVRR
;
A
#
# COMPACT_ATOMS: atom_id res chain seq x y z
N MET A 1 23.57 23.62 24.97
CA MET A 1 22.20 23.95 25.28
C MET A 1 21.59 24.60 24.03
N HIS A 2 21.26 23.78 23.04
CA HIS A 2 20.63 24.20 21.79
C HIS A 2 19.24 23.61 21.74
N LEU A 3 18.23 24.46 21.90
CA LEU A 3 16.84 24.10 21.61
C LEU A 3 16.73 23.81 20.11
N ARG A 4 16.65 22.53 19.75
CA ARG A 4 16.17 22.13 18.43
C ARG A 4 14.65 22.21 18.45
N THR A 5 14.10 23.10 17.67
CA THR A 5 12.67 23.22 17.39
C THR A 5 12.18 21.90 16.80
N ARG A 6 11.37 21.15 17.56
CA ARG A 6 10.69 19.96 17.05
C ARG A 6 9.70 20.41 15.98
N ARG A 7 9.96 20.05 14.74
CA ARG A 7 8.98 20.19 13.64
C ARG A 7 7.99 19.03 13.75
N LEU A 8 6.73 19.33 14.00
CA LEU A 8 5.65 18.36 13.90
C LEU A 8 5.52 17.97 12.42
N PHE A 9 5.80 16.73 12.09
CA PHE A 9 5.50 16.16 10.80
C PHE A 9 4.01 15.79 10.75
N ALA A 10 3.23 16.52 9.99
CA ALA A 10 1.91 16.06 9.61
C ALA A 10 2.09 15.13 8.39
N VAL A 11 1.92 13.84 8.58
CA VAL A 11 1.70 12.91 7.46
C VAL A 11 0.30 13.21 6.93
N VAL A 12 0.23 14.11 5.96
CA VAL A 12 -0.99 14.31 5.20
C VAL A 12 -1.11 13.15 4.23
N ALA A 13 -1.99 12.19 4.54
CA ALA A 13 -2.48 11.28 3.52
C ALA A 13 -3.17 12.13 2.45
N MET A 14 -2.53 12.31 1.30
CA MET A 14 -3.17 12.95 0.16
C MET A 14 -4.33 12.08 -0.34
N ALA A 15 -5.48 12.25 0.27
CA ALA A 15 -6.75 11.97 -0.37
C ALA A 15 -7.13 13.27 -1.09
N THR A 16 -6.69 13.44 -2.33
CA THR A 16 -7.13 14.55 -3.17
C THR A 16 -8.59 14.38 -3.55
N ALA A 17 -9.47 14.87 -2.69
CA ALA A 17 -10.84 15.19 -3.07
C ALA A 17 -10.83 16.62 -3.62
N VAL A 18 -10.49 16.79 -4.89
CA VAL A 18 -10.66 18.07 -5.59
C VAL A 18 -12.06 18.08 -6.18
N GLY A 19 -12.97 18.75 -5.49
CA GLY A 19 -14.20 19.25 -6.07
C GLY A 19 -13.91 20.57 -6.76
N LEU A 20 -13.86 20.60 -8.08
CA LEU A 20 -13.73 21.83 -8.87
C LEU A 20 -14.95 22.04 -9.73
N THR A 21 -15.58 23.19 -9.50
CA THR A 21 -16.57 23.81 -10.41
C THR A 21 -15.82 24.45 -11.57
N GLY A 22 -16.18 24.03 -12.80
CA GLY A 22 -15.48 24.41 -14.00
C GLY A 22 -15.65 25.85 -14.47
N ALA A 23 -14.63 26.32 -15.17
CA ALA A 23 -14.74 27.42 -16.14
C ALA A 23 -14.09 26.96 -17.45
N LEU A 24 -14.85 27.07 -18.55
CA LEU A 24 -14.47 26.72 -19.91
C LEU A 24 -13.58 27.77 -20.55
N ALA A 25 -12.46 27.42 -21.12
CA ALA A 25 -11.74 28.24 -22.09
C ALA A 25 -11.33 27.39 -23.33
N PRO A 26 -11.17 27.97 -24.53
CA PRO A 26 -11.27 27.25 -25.78
C PRO A 26 -9.95 26.65 -26.27
N ALA A 27 -10.08 25.50 -26.96
CA ALA A 27 -9.02 24.69 -27.53
C ALA A 27 -8.34 25.33 -28.74
N SER A 28 -7.02 25.19 -28.82
CA SER A 28 -6.23 25.34 -30.03
C SER A 28 -5.87 23.99 -30.62
N THR A 29 -6.19 23.78 -31.89
CA THR A 29 -6.04 22.54 -32.65
C THR A 29 -4.64 22.44 -33.25
N GLY A 30 -3.88 21.41 -32.82
CA GLY A 30 -2.70 20.92 -33.54
C GLY A 30 -2.93 19.47 -33.97
N THR A 31 -2.95 19.21 -35.27
CA THR A 31 -3.15 17.87 -35.86
C THR A 31 -1.81 17.14 -35.98
N ALA A 32 -1.67 16.04 -35.26
CA ALA A 32 -0.63 15.05 -35.50
C ALA A 32 -1.24 13.81 -36.17
N THR A 33 -0.69 13.42 -37.32
CA THR A 33 -1.08 12.24 -38.08
C THR A 33 -0.33 11.03 -37.58
N ALA A 34 -1.06 10.01 -37.15
CA ALA A 34 -0.51 8.70 -36.78
C ALA A 34 -0.40 7.80 -38.02
N VAL A 35 0.72 7.08 -38.12
CA VAL A 35 0.98 6.06 -39.16
C VAL A 35 0.73 4.69 -38.53
N PRO A 36 -0.08 3.79 -39.11
CA PRO A 36 -0.31 2.46 -38.57
C PRO A 36 0.79 1.49 -38.98
N GLN A 37 1.46 0.83 -38.05
CA GLN A 37 2.26 -0.36 -38.28
C GLN A 37 1.44 -1.63 -38.10
N GLN A 38 1.38 -2.47 -39.15
CA GLN A 38 0.85 -3.84 -39.04
C GLN A 38 1.95 -4.77 -38.55
N GLN A 39 1.70 -5.46 -37.46
CA GLN A 39 2.49 -6.63 -37.06
C GLN A 39 1.65 -7.89 -37.19
N THR A 40 2.16 -8.84 -38.01
CA THR A 40 1.67 -10.22 -38.10
C THR A 40 2.59 -11.13 -37.29
N GLY A 41 2.21 -11.51 -36.12
CA GLY A 41 2.86 -12.55 -35.32
C GLY A 41 1.83 -13.14 -34.36
N ALA A 42 1.91 -14.43 -34.06
CA ALA A 42 0.96 -15.17 -33.25
C ALA A 42 0.70 -14.45 -31.92
N ILE A 43 -0.56 -14.08 -31.71
CA ILE A 43 -1.03 -13.28 -30.57
C ILE A 43 -0.83 -14.08 -29.27
N ARG A 44 0.27 -13.84 -28.56
CA ARG A 44 0.26 -13.93 -27.12
C ARG A 44 -0.54 -12.70 -26.65
N THR A 45 -1.74 -12.88 -26.17
CA THR A 45 -2.46 -11.80 -25.48
C THR A 45 -1.73 -11.51 -24.17
N THR A 46 -0.79 -10.56 -24.22
CA THR A 46 -0.19 -9.97 -23.02
C THR A 46 -1.27 -9.17 -22.30
N MET A 47 -1.27 -9.18 -20.97
CA MET A 47 -2.19 -8.35 -20.19
C MET A 47 -1.71 -6.89 -20.16
N ALA A 48 -0.40 -6.68 -20.19
CA ALA A 48 0.20 -5.35 -20.21
C ALA A 48 0.02 -4.68 -21.57
N ASN A 49 -0.48 -3.45 -21.58
CA ASN A 49 -0.57 -2.54 -22.72
C ASN A 49 -0.06 -1.17 -22.31
N LEU A 50 1.00 -0.67 -22.96
CA LEU A 50 1.68 0.56 -22.59
C LEU A 50 1.10 1.82 -23.23
N ASP A 51 0.10 1.71 -24.14
CA ASP A 51 -0.41 2.84 -24.93
C ASP A 51 -0.74 4.08 -24.08
N HIS A 52 -1.31 3.90 -22.89
CA HIS A 52 -1.65 5.03 -22.03
C HIS A 52 -0.45 5.60 -21.27
N LEU A 53 0.51 4.76 -20.88
CA LEU A 53 1.77 5.21 -20.30
C LEU A 53 2.60 5.98 -21.33
N ASP A 54 2.64 5.49 -22.57
CA ASP A 54 3.32 6.17 -23.69
C ASP A 54 2.68 7.52 -23.99
N TRP A 55 1.34 7.61 -23.90
CA TRP A 55 0.62 8.87 -24.05
C TRP A 55 0.90 9.86 -22.90
N LEU A 56 1.09 9.41 -21.68
CA LEU A 56 1.50 10.26 -20.55
C LEU A 56 2.96 10.71 -20.64
N SER A 57 3.81 9.93 -21.34
CA SER A 57 5.24 10.20 -21.46
C SER A 57 5.50 11.25 -22.52
N VAL A 58 6.35 12.21 -22.22
CA VAL A 58 6.79 13.28 -23.13
C VAL A 58 8.28 13.55 -22.95
N GLU A 59 8.91 14.15 -23.95
CA GLU A 59 10.29 14.60 -23.85
C GLU A 59 10.33 16.12 -23.68
N VAL A 60 11.21 16.61 -22.82
CA VAL A 60 11.48 18.04 -22.64
C VAL A 60 12.98 18.31 -22.70
N THR A 61 13.33 19.52 -23.17
CA THR A 61 14.71 20.02 -23.10
C THR A 61 14.80 21.00 -21.93
N PRO A 62 15.27 20.55 -20.76
CA PRO A 62 15.30 21.41 -19.58
C PRO A 62 16.32 22.53 -19.74
N PRO A 63 16.11 23.71 -19.11
CA PRO A 63 17.11 24.75 -19.04
C PRO A 63 18.33 24.27 -18.24
N VAL A 64 19.47 24.98 -18.39
CA VAL A 64 20.65 24.71 -17.55
C VAL A 64 20.35 25.14 -16.12
N GLN A 65 20.44 24.23 -15.19
CA GLN A 65 20.19 24.45 -13.77
C GLN A 65 21.38 23.96 -12.93
N GLU A 66 21.79 24.76 -11.96
CA GLU A 66 22.97 24.45 -11.13
C GLU A 66 22.74 23.17 -10.32
N GLY A 67 23.73 22.28 -10.32
CA GLY A 67 23.67 21.00 -9.59
C GLY A 67 22.88 19.89 -10.31
N HIS A 68 22.23 20.17 -11.44
CA HIS A 68 21.40 19.21 -12.18
C HIS A 68 21.95 18.90 -13.55
N THR A 69 22.16 17.62 -13.81
CA THR A 69 22.72 17.11 -15.09
C THR A 69 22.31 15.65 -15.27
N THR A 70 22.46 15.14 -16.49
CA THR A 70 22.21 13.73 -16.80
C THR A 70 23.18 13.21 -17.86
N TYR A 71 23.09 11.92 -18.19
CA TYR A 71 23.93 11.26 -19.19
C TYR A 71 23.79 11.96 -20.54
N ARG A 72 24.96 12.36 -21.13
CA ARG A 72 25.08 12.97 -22.45
C ARG A 72 24.14 14.16 -22.69
N ILE A 73 23.87 14.98 -21.70
CA ILE A 73 22.93 16.10 -21.82
C ILE A 73 23.34 17.12 -22.91
N ALA A 74 24.62 17.25 -23.21
CA ALA A 74 25.11 18.19 -24.22
C ALA A 74 24.86 17.68 -25.64
N GLU A 75 24.92 16.35 -25.86
CA GLU A 75 24.69 15.69 -27.15
C GLU A 75 23.21 15.35 -27.35
N GLU A 76 22.53 15.02 -26.27
CA GLU A 76 21.13 14.59 -26.25
C GLU A 76 20.38 15.47 -25.21
N PRO A 77 20.00 16.72 -25.58
CA PRO A 77 19.46 17.68 -24.60
C PRO A 77 18.06 17.34 -24.10
N ALA A 78 17.26 16.58 -24.85
CA ALA A 78 15.94 16.14 -24.42
C ALA A 78 16.04 15.00 -23.42
N ILE A 79 15.16 15.01 -22.41
CA ILE A 79 15.00 13.97 -21.38
C ILE A 79 13.55 13.50 -21.34
N GLY A 80 13.35 12.23 -20.98
CA GLY A 80 12.01 11.70 -20.78
C GLY A 80 11.37 12.18 -19.48
N THR A 81 10.10 12.55 -19.56
CA THR A 81 9.27 12.99 -18.44
C THR A 81 7.89 12.36 -18.51
N LEU A 82 7.09 12.48 -17.46
CA LEU A 82 5.77 11.87 -17.37
C LEU A 82 4.77 12.84 -16.73
N TRP A 83 3.65 13.10 -17.41
CA TRP A 83 2.55 13.84 -16.83
C TRP A 83 1.97 13.11 -15.61
N THR A 84 1.87 13.82 -14.50
CA THR A 84 1.43 13.25 -13.21
C THR A 84 -0.03 12.84 -13.22
N TYR A 85 -0.92 13.69 -13.77
CA TYR A 85 -2.36 13.42 -13.76
C TYR A 85 -2.96 13.41 -15.15
N ALA A 86 -4.09 12.73 -15.28
CA ALA A 86 -4.90 12.75 -16.49
C ALA A 86 -6.38 12.65 -16.14
N GLU A 87 -7.18 13.53 -16.75
CA GLU A 87 -8.61 13.62 -16.54
C GLU A 87 -9.40 13.29 -17.80
N PRO A 88 -10.56 12.61 -17.68
CA PRO A 88 -11.37 12.28 -18.83
C PRO A 88 -12.09 13.51 -19.39
N ASN A 89 -12.12 13.63 -20.71
CA ASN A 89 -12.97 14.57 -21.42
C ASN A 89 -14.38 13.98 -21.63
N PRO A 90 -15.40 14.81 -21.96
CA PRO A 90 -16.75 14.34 -22.23
C PRO A 90 -16.88 13.34 -23.40
N ASP A 91 -15.93 13.33 -24.33
CA ASP A 91 -15.89 12.40 -25.47
C ASP A 91 -15.19 11.07 -25.15
N GLY A 92 -14.69 10.90 -23.90
CA GLY A 92 -13.99 9.71 -23.45
C GLY A 92 -12.48 9.71 -23.74
N SER A 93 -11.94 10.76 -24.39
CA SER A 93 -10.49 11.01 -24.43
C SER A 93 -10.00 11.53 -23.08
N TYR A 94 -8.70 11.69 -22.93
CA TYR A 94 -8.07 12.23 -21.72
C TYR A 94 -7.27 13.49 -22.04
N ARG A 95 -7.07 14.33 -21.01
CA ARG A 95 -6.14 15.46 -21.07
C ARG A 95 -5.10 15.33 -19.97
N HIS A 96 -3.90 15.82 -20.24
CA HIS A 96 -2.84 15.96 -19.24
C HIS A 96 -3.18 17.03 -18.21
N VAL A 97 -2.81 16.80 -16.96
CA VAL A 97 -3.01 17.73 -15.85
C VAL A 97 -1.78 17.65 -14.93
N GLY A 98 -1.29 18.80 -14.49
CA GLY A 98 -0.20 18.89 -13.51
C GLY A 98 -0.74 18.98 -12.07
N GLY A 99 0.17 19.06 -11.11
CA GLY A 99 -0.15 19.22 -9.69
C GLY A 99 -0.32 20.70 -9.29
N GLY A 100 -1.30 20.96 -8.43
CA GLY A 100 -1.62 22.30 -7.96
C GLY A 100 -2.44 23.12 -8.95
N THR A 101 -2.47 24.43 -8.74
CA THR A 101 -3.23 25.35 -9.58
C THR A 101 -2.47 25.66 -10.87
N TYR A 102 -3.14 25.60 -12.00
CA TYR A 102 -2.57 26.00 -13.30
C TYR A 102 -2.60 27.52 -13.47
N ASP A 103 -1.48 28.10 -13.84
CA ASP A 103 -1.33 29.50 -14.24
C ASP A 103 -1.21 29.62 -15.79
N PRO A 104 -2.23 30.10 -16.49
CA PRO A 104 -2.20 30.22 -17.95
C PRO A 104 -1.31 31.38 -18.47
N GLU A 105 -0.87 32.29 -17.61
CA GLU A 105 0.01 33.40 -18.03
C GLU A 105 1.46 32.95 -18.17
N THR A 106 1.87 32.00 -17.33
CA THR A 106 3.22 31.46 -17.29
C THR A 106 3.32 30.04 -17.85
N ASP A 107 2.20 29.37 -18.13
CA ASP A 107 2.11 27.95 -18.49
C ASP A 107 2.76 27.05 -17.44
N THR A 108 2.50 27.35 -16.16
CA THR A 108 3.06 26.60 -15.03
C THR A 108 1.96 26.03 -14.12
N TRP A 109 2.33 25.02 -13.37
CA TRP A 109 1.50 24.39 -12.34
C TRP A 109 2.06 24.71 -10.96
N GLY A 110 1.22 24.92 -9.96
CA GLY A 110 1.64 25.28 -8.60
C GLY A 110 2.67 24.31 -8.00
N GLN A 111 2.49 23.00 -8.23
CA GLN A 111 3.49 21.99 -7.88
C GLN A 111 4.43 21.73 -9.06
N GLY A 112 3.91 21.35 -10.20
CA GLY A 112 4.63 21.00 -11.40
C GLY A 112 3.79 20.10 -12.31
N ALA A 113 4.28 19.85 -13.53
CA ALA A 113 3.63 18.96 -14.49
C ALA A 113 4.09 17.50 -14.31
N PHE A 114 5.35 17.31 -13.96
CA PHE A 114 6.03 16.03 -13.85
C PHE A 114 6.60 15.87 -12.44
N ASN A 115 6.55 14.66 -11.89
CA ASN A 115 7.13 14.40 -10.59
C ASN A 115 8.09 13.18 -10.62
N ALA A 116 9.08 13.23 -9.73
CA ALA A 116 10.09 12.19 -9.57
C ALA A 116 9.46 10.83 -9.19
N ASP A 117 8.40 10.84 -8.38
CA ASP A 117 7.73 9.64 -7.90
C ASP A 117 7.19 8.78 -9.03
N ASP A 118 6.50 9.42 -9.99
CA ASP A 118 5.92 8.73 -11.12
C ASP A 118 6.97 8.39 -12.18
N MET A 119 7.89 9.32 -12.49
CA MET A 119 8.96 9.10 -13.45
C MET A 119 9.84 7.89 -13.07
N THR A 120 10.18 7.74 -11.78
CA THR A 120 10.97 6.61 -11.29
C THR A 120 10.25 5.29 -11.48
N ARG A 121 8.98 5.21 -11.12
CA ARG A 121 8.16 4.01 -11.25
C ARG A 121 7.83 3.69 -12.71
N ALA A 122 7.63 4.70 -13.56
CA ALA A 122 7.46 4.51 -15.01
C ALA A 122 8.71 3.92 -15.65
N ALA A 123 9.91 4.37 -15.25
CA ALA A 123 11.16 3.75 -15.69
C ALA A 123 11.18 2.25 -15.37
N VAL A 124 10.74 1.85 -14.17
CA VAL A 124 10.65 0.43 -13.77
C VAL A 124 9.65 -0.34 -14.65
N VAL A 125 8.51 0.26 -15.03
CA VAL A 125 7.56 -0.38 -15.97
C VAL A 125 8.22 -0.66 -17.31
N TYR A 126 8.84 0.37 -17.91
CA TYR A 126 9.51 0.24 -19.21
C TYR A 126 10.65 -0.77 -19.18
N LEU A 127 11.48 -0.75 -18.14
CA LEU A 127 12.58 -1.71 -17.93
C LEU A 127 12.04 -3.15 -17.88
N ARG A 128 11.01 -3.41 -17.08
CA ARG A 128 10.43 -4.75 -16.93
C ARG A 128 9.73 -5.21 -18.20
N HIS A 129 9.03 -4.31 -18.92
CA HIS A 129 8.44 -4.64 -20.22
C HIS A 129 9.50 -5.01 -21.24
N TRP A 130 10.55 -4.19 -21.37
CA TRP A 130 11.69 -4.51 -22.24
C TRP A 130 12.32 -5.87 -21.89
N GLN A 131 12.65 -6.11 -20.64
CA GLN A 131 13.25 -7.39 -20.20
C GLN A 131 12.37 -8.61 -20.48
N GLN A 132 11.04 -8.45 -20.42
CA GLN A 132 10.10 -9.56 -20.68
C GLN A 132 9.82 -9.80 -22.14
N THR A 133 9.83 -8.77 -22.96
CA THR A 133 9.35 -8.82 -24.36
C THR A 133 10.48 -8.65 -25.39
N GLY A 134 11.58 -8.02 -25.00
CA GLY A 134 12.63 -7.59 -25.92
C GLY A 134 12.26 -6.33 -26.72
N ASP A 135 11.19 -5.63 -26.36
CA ASP A 135 10.71 -4.45 -27.06
C ASP A 135 11.68 -3.27 -26.94
N THR A 136 12.27 -2.85 -28.06
CA THR A 136 13.25 -1.77 -28.10
C THR A 136 12.66 -0.39 -27.87
N ALA A 137 11.37 -0.18 -28.16
CA ALA A 137 10.70 1.08 -27.84
C ALA A 137 10.64 1.28 -26.32
N SER A 138 10.32 0.23 -25.58
CA SER A 138 10.34 0.27 -24.09
C SER A 138 11.76 0.43 -23.54
N ARG A 139 12.79 -0.13 -24.20
CA ARG A 139 14.20 0.13 -23.83
C ARG A 139 14.52 1.63 -23.97
N ASP A 140 14.17 2.20 -25.10
CA ASP A 140 14.47 3.60 -25.43
C ASP A 140 13.68 4.55 -24.49
N ALA A 141 12.43 4.23 -24.20
CA ALA A 141 11.62 4.95 -23.20
C ALA A 141 12.21 4.86 -21.78
N ALA A 142 12.68 3.67 -21.36
CA ALA A 142 13.37 3.49 -20.09
C ALA A 142 14.67 4.31 -20.03
N TYR A 143 15.46 4.32 -21.09
CA TYR A 143 16.67 5.12 -21.20
C TYR A 143 16.36 6.61 -21.00
N GLN A 144 15.39 7.15 -21.73
CA GLN A 144 15.00 8.55 -21.63
C GLN A 144 14.41 8.90 -20.25
N MET A 145 13.57 8.02 -19.70
CA MET A 145 12.98 8.23 -18.37
C MET A 145 14.06 8.24 -17.27
N LEU A 146 15.05 7.33 -17.32
CA LEU A 146 16.17 7.30 -16.38
C LEU A 146 17.05 8.55 -16.51
N ARG A 147 17.18 9.12 -17.73
CA ARG A 147 17.87 10.41 -17.92
C ARG A 147 17.08 11.55 -17.23
N GLY A 148 15.75 11.54 -17.32
CA GLY A 148 14.89 12.46 -16.60
C GLY A 148 15.02 12.32 -15.09
N VAL A 149 14.95 11.10 -14.56
CA VAL A 149 15.13 10.80 -13.13
C VAL A 149 16.49 11.31 -12.61
N THR A 150 17.57 11.04 -13.36
CA THR A 150 18.92 11.49 -12.96
C THR A 150 19.12 13.01 -13.11
N TYR A 151 18.33 13.67 -13.96
CA TYR A 151 18.31 15.13 -14.01
C TYR A 151 17.65 15.76 -12.78
N LEU A 152 16.60 15.13 -12.24
CA LEU A 152 15.96 15.55 -10.98
C LEU A 152 16.86 15.35 -9.75
N GLN A 153 17.84 14.43 -9.85
CA GLN A 153 18.79 14.19 -8.77
C GLN A 153 19.84 15.31 -8.68
N THR A 154 20.01 15.89 -7.49
CA THR A 154 21.09 16.85 -7.20
C THR A 154 22.43 16.13 -7.29
N ALA A 155 23.30 16.56 -8.21
CA ALA A 155 24.55 15.86 -8.52
C ALA A 155 25.74 16.37 -7.69
N THR A 156 25.68 17.59 -7.14
CA THR A 156 26.78 18.25 -6.45
C THR A 156 26.32 19.04 -5.23
N GLY A 157 27.25 19.41 -4.37
CA GLY A 157 26.95 20.21 -3.17
C GLY A 157 26.53 19.37 -1.97
N PRO A 158 26.05 20.00 -0.88
CA PRO A 158 25.72 19.32 0.38
C PRO A 158 24.54 18.35 0.27
N ASN A 159 23.62 18.60 -0.68
CA ASN A 159 22.43 17.79 -0.93
C ASN A 159 22.66 16.77 -2.06
N ALA A 160 23.90 16.55 -2.50
CA ALA A 160 24.18 15.57 -3.55
C ALA A 160 23.59 14.20 -3.21
N GLY A 161 22.90 13.63 -4.18
CA GLY A 161 22.16 12.37 -4.05
C GLY A 161 20.68 12.54 -3.77
N ASN A 162 20.25 13.65 -3.16
CA ASN A 162 18.81 13.95 -2.98
C ASN A 162 18.15 14.32 -4.31
N VAL A 163 16.83 14.38 -4.32
CA VAL A 163 16.04 14.49 -5.56
C VAL A 163 15.00 15.60 -5.41
N VAL A 164 14.89 16.45 -6.41
CA VAL A 164 13.77 17.41 -6.53
C VAL A 164 12.52 16.68 -6.96
N LEU A 165 11.39 16.93 -6.28
CA LEU A 165 10.14 16.23 -6.57
C LEU A 165 9.51 16.68 -7.90
N TRP A 166 9.40 17.99 -8.12
CA TRP A 166 8.57 18.55 -9.17
C TRP A 166 9.35 19.28 -10.28
N MET A 167 8.85 19.14 -11.51
CA MET A 167 9.35 19.81 -12.70
C MET A 167 8.17 20.40 -13.50
N GLN A 168 8.34 21.61 -14.01
CA GLN A 168 7.39 22.32 -14.86
C GLN A 168 7.39 21.78 -16.31
N PRO A 169 6.38 22.12 -17.15
CA PRO A 169 6.30 21.65 -18.53
C PRO A 169 7.53 22.02 -19.39
N ASP A 170 8.22 23.11 -19.08
CA ASP A 170 9.43 23.56 -19.78
C ASP A 170 10.71 22.91 -19.25
N GLY A 171 10.64 22.02 -18.26
CA GLY A 171 11.77 21.36 -17.62
C GLY A 171 12.40 22.15 -16.47
N THR A 172 11.84 23.32 -16.09
CA THR A 172 12.27 24.06 -14.91
C THR A 172 11.91 23.29 -13.65
N LEU A 173 12.88 23.12 -12.74
CA LEU A 173 12.64 22.45 -11.47
C LEU A 173 11.88 23.35 -10.50
N ASN A 174 10.94 22.76 -9.77
CA ASN A 174 10.22 23.40 -8.69
C ASN A 174 10.61 22.76 -7.35
N PRO A 175 11.61 23.29 -6.65
CA PRO A 175 12.11 22.68 -5.42
C PRO A 175 11.19 22.91 -4.21
N SER A 176 10.26 23.86 -4.31
CA SER A 176 9.35 24.23 -3.23
C SER A 176 7.93 24.31 -3.78
N ALA A 177 7.20 23.19 -3.70
CA ALA A 177 5.87 23.03 -4.27
C ALA A 177 4.78 23.83 -3.50
N GLU A 178 3.66 24.14 -4.18
CA GLU A 178 2.44 24.61 -3.53
C GLU A 178 1.28 23.62 -3.75
N PRO A 179 0.69 23.04 -2.69
CA PRO A 179 1.07 23.23 -1.28
C PRO A 179 2.48 22.73 -1.02
N VAL A 180 3.16 23.29 -0.02
CA VAL A 180 4.51 22.89 0.34
C VAL A 180 4.56 21.39 0.64
N GLU A 181 5.40 20.67 -0.10
CA GLU A 181 5.65 19.26 0.16
C GLU A 181 6.66 19.10 1.30
N LEU A 182 6.54 18.01 2.05
CA LEU A 182 7.46 17.71 3.13
C LEU A 182 8.32 16.48 2.77
N PRO A 183 9.62 16.52 3.03
CA PRO A 183 10.42 17.66 3.49
C PRO A 183 10.53 18.77 2.44
N ASP A 184 10.59 20.02 2.90
CA ASP A 184 10.73 21.21 2.05
C ASP A 184 12.06 21.93 2.35
N PRO A 185 12.91 22.26 1.38
CA PRO A 185 12.81 21.92 -0.05
C PRO A 185 13.07 20.43 -0.30
N SER A 186 12.50 19.90 -1.37
CA SER A 186 12.47 18.48 -1.69
C SER A 186 13.84 17.85 -1.95
N ASP A 187 14.87 18.63 -2.26
CA ASP A 187 16.24 18.17 -2.48
C ASP A 187 17.16 18.26 -1.24
N SER A 188 16.62 18.62 -0.08
CA SER A 188 17.43 18.85 1.13
C SER A 188 17.49 17.68 2.11
N ASP A 189 16.61 16.68 1.97
CA ASP A 189 16.44 15.59 2.93
C ASP A 189 16.09 14.26 2.27
N ALA A 190 16.15 13.17 3.05
CA ALA A 190 15.72 11.86 2.61
C ALA A 190 14.18 11.81 2.46
N SER A 191 13.73 11.35 1.30
CA SER A 191 12.33 11.42 0.87
C SER A 191 11.87 10.11 0.22
N TYR A 192 10.55 9.98 0.01
CA TYR A 192 9.97 8.90 -0.79
C TYR A 192 10.55 8.88 -2.21
N TRP A 193 10.69 10.04 -2.84
CA TRP A 193 11.24 10.12 -4.20
C TRP A 193 12.73 9.82 -4.27
N LEU A 194 13.51 10.02 -3.22
CA LEU A 194 14.87 9.48 -3.12
C LEU A 194 14.85 7.95 -3.10
N ALA A 195 13.99 7.33 -2.30
CA ALA A 195 13.85 5.88 -2.22
C ALA A 195 13.42 5.26 -3.57
N ARG A 196 12.46 5.88 -4.24
CA ARG A 196 11.99 5.49 -5.58
C ARG A 196 13.04 5.68 -6.65
N THR A 197 13.86 6.74 -6.55
CA THR A 197 15.02 6.93 -7.43
C THR A 197 16.01 5.79 -7.27
N ILE A 198 16.32 5.35 -6.06
CA ILE A 198 17.17 4.17 -5.82
C ILE A 198 16.56 2.93 -6.47
N TRP A 199 15.23 2.75 -6.41
CA TRP A 199 14.56 1.64 -7.07
C TRP A 199 14.75 1.67 -8.60
N ALA A 200 14.47 2.79 -9.24
CA ALA A 200 14.62 2.95 -10.69
C ALA A 200 16.06 2.77 -11.15
N LEU A 201 17.02 3.38 -10.44
CA LEU A 201 18.45 3.29 -10.78
C LEU A 201 18.98 1.86 -10.61
N GLY A 202 18.56 1.15 -9.57
CA GLY A 202 18.97 -0.24 -9.33
C GLY A 202 18.48 -1.19 -10.42
N GLU A 203 17.20 -1.12 -10.80
CA GLU A 203 16.66 -1.93 -11.90
C GLU A 203 17.22 -1.48 -13.25
N GLY A 204 17.41 -0.17 -13.46
CA GLY A 204 18.01 0.37 -14.68
C GLY A 204 19.44 -0.11 -14.89
N LEU A 205 20.27 -0.03 -13.86
CA LEU A 205 21.65 -0.53 -13.90
C LEU A 205 21.67 -2.03 -14.24
N ALA A 206 20.81 -2.82 -13.60
CA ALA A 206 20.73 -4.26 -13.87
C ALA A 206 20.29 -4.57 -15.31
N ALA A 207 19.37 -3.78 -15.87
CA ALA A 207 18.88 -3.98 -17.23
C ALA A 207 19.87 -3.56 -18.31
N PHE A 208 20.60 -2.45 -18.10
CA PHE A 208 21.56 -1.89 -19.06
C PHE A 208 22.98 -2.44 -18.92
N ALA A 209 23.28 -3.28 -17.94
CA ALA A 209 24.65 -3.74 -17.64
C ALA A 209 25.38 -4.34 -18.88
N ASP A 210 24.69 -5.14 -19.65
CA ASP A 210 25.23 -5.78 -20.87
C ASP A 210 24.85 -5.03 -22.16
N GLU A 211 23.75 -4.28 -22.16
CA GLU A 211 23.22 -3.57 -23.34
C GLU A 211 23.95 -2.26 -23.63
N ASP A 212 24.15 -1.43 -22.61
CA ASP A 212 24.92 -0.18 -22.67
C ASP A 212 25.78 -0.03 -21.40
N PRO A 213 27.00 -0.61 -21.39
CA PRO A 213 27.89 -0.54 -20.23
C PRO A 213 28.29 0.88 -19.82
N ALA A 214 28.31 1.84 -20.76
CA ALA A 214 28.66 3.23 -20.45
C ALA A 214 27.51 3.92 -19.71
N PHE A 215 26.27 3.72 -20.15
CA PHE A 215 25.10 4.20 -19.42
C PHE A 215 24.94 3.50 -18.07
N ALA A 216 25.15 2.19 -18.00
CA ALA A 216 25.14 1.44 -16.73
C ALA A 216 26.20 1.97 -15.74
N ALA A 217 27.39 2.31 -16.21
CA ALA A 217 28.42 2.94 -15.36
C ALA A 217 27.95 4.31 -14.82
N PHE A 218 27.31 5.13 -15.66
CA PHE A 218 26.71 6.39 -15.22
C PHE A 218 25.60 6.18 -14.18
N LEU A 219 24.69 5.21 -14.39
CA LEU A 219 23.66 4.88 -13.41
C LEU A 219 24.26 4.39 -12.08
N ARG A 220 25.40 3.68 -12.14
CA ARG A 220 26.15 3.28 -10.92
C ARG A 220 26.64 4.49 -10.13
N ASP A 221 27.21 5.47 -10.79
CA ASP A 221 27.64 6.69 -10.10
C ASP A 221 26.45 7.41 -9.45
N ARG A 222 25.30 7.41 -10.09
CA ARG A 222 24.06 8.05 -9.60
C ARG A 222 23.42 7.29 -8.43
N ILE A 223 23.39 5.97 -8.45
CA ILE A 223 22.87 5.18 -7.31
C ILE A 223 23.81 5.29 -6.11
N GLU A 224 25.14 5.37 -6.31
CA GLU A 224 26.09 5.57 -5.21
C GLU A 224 25.88 6.95 -4.56
N LEU A 225 25.58 8.01 -5.32
CA LEU A 225 25.20 9.31 -4.73
C LEU A 225 23.94 9.21 -3.87
N ALA A 226 22.93 8.45 -4.31
CA ALA A 226 21.72 8.23 -3.52
C ALA A 226 21.97 7.38 -2.27
N VAL A 227 22.84 6.36 -2.38
CA VAL A 227 23.32 5.56 -1.23
C VAL A 227 24.04 6.44 -0.21
N ASP A 228 24.89 7.35 -0.70
CA ASP A 228 25.59 8.32 0.16
C ASP A 228 24.62 9.26 0.89
N ALA A 229 23.54 9.68 0.21
CA ALA A 229 22.50 10.50 0.82
C ALA A 229 21.76 9.76 1.94
N VAL A 230 21.35 8.51 1.68
CA VAL A 230 20.69 7.66 2.71
C VAL A 230 21.63 7.38 3.90
N ASP A 231 22.90 7.06 3.63
CA ASP A 231 23.87 6.80 4.70
C ASP A 231 24.08 8.03 5.60
N ARG A 232 24.15 9.22 5.00
CA ARG A 232 24.35 10.50 5.69
C ARG A 232 23.15 11.00 6.46
N GLN A 233 21.91 10.75 5.96
CA GLN A 233 20.68 11.40 6.45
C GLN A 233 19.80 10.47 7.26
N VAL A 234 19.90 9.16 7.04
CA VAL A 234 19.05 8.13 7.62
C VAL A 234 19.86 7.20 8.52
N LEU A 235 20.98 6.69 8.01
CA LEU A 235 21.78 5.68 8.73
C LEU A 235 22.81 6.29 9.70
N ASP A 236 22.91 7.60 9.80
CA ASP A 236 23.62 8.26 10.92
C ASP A 236 23.00 7.90 12.28
N ARG A 237 21.70 7.51 12.27
CA ARG A 237 20.95 7.04 13.44
C ARG A 237 20.82 5.52 13.53
N TYR A 238 21.59 4.76 12.75
CA TYR A 238 21.50 3.30 12.77
C TYR A 238 21.77 2.70 14.15
N GLY A 239 20.81 1.86 14.61
CA GLY A 239 20.83 1.24 15.93
C GLY A 239 20.23 2.10 17.04
N GLU A 240 19.82 3.35 16.76
CA GLU A 240 19.01 4.15 17.67
C GLU A 240 17.55 3.76 17.57
N HIS A 241 16.83 3.86 18.68
CA HIS A 241 15.40 3.61 18.70
C HIS A 241 14.66 4.84 19.25
N LEU A 242 13.53 5.11 18.61
CA LEU A 242 12.51 6.01 19.13
C LEU A 242 11.68 5.24 20.17
N ASP A 243 11.20 5.93 21.18
CA ASP A 243 10.22 5.38 22.12
C ASP A 243 8.82 5.80 21.66
N ILE A 244 8.12 4.88 21.02
CA ILE A 244 6.78 5.10 20.48
C ILE A 244 5.77 4.33 21.34
N ASP A 245 5.03 5.05 22.17
CA ASP A 245 4.04 4.50 23.11
C ASP A 245 4.61 3.36 23.98
N GLY A 246 5.85 3.52 24.45
CA GLY A 246 6.55 2.58 25.29
C GLY A 246 7.12 1.36 24.60
N GLU A 247 7.17 1.36 23.28
CA GLU A 247 7.86 0.33 22.48
C GLU A 247 8.95 0.94 21.60
N PRO A 248 10.11 0.27 21.47
CA PRO A 248 11.17 0.76 20.60
C PRO A 248 10.73 0.66 19.13
N ALA A 249 10.99 1.72 18.36
CA ALA A 249 10.82 1.77 16.92
C ALA A 249 12.14 2.23 16.26
N PRO A 250 12.52 1.70 15.08
CA PRO A 250 13.78 2.05 14.44
C PRO A 250 13.80 3.52 14.02
N ALA A 251 14.88 4.23 14.34
CA ALA A 251 15.06 5.63 13.98
C ALA A 251 15.78 5.83 12.62
N TRP A 252 16.04 4.74 11.88
CA TRP A 252 16.85 4.71 10.66
C TRP A 252 16.08 4.24 9.43
N LEU A 253 14.88 4.76 9.24
CA LEU A 253 14.07 4.53 8.04
C LEU A 253 13.93 5.82 7.22
N VAL A 254 13.88 5.70 5.91
CA VAL A 254 13.63 6.84 5.01
C VAL A 254 12.26 7.43 5.35
N ALA A 255 12.21 8.72 5.69
CA ALA A 255 11.01 9.43 6.11
C ALA A 255 10.22 8.72 7.25
N ASP A 256 10.92 8.05 8.17
CA ASP A 256 10.35 7.17 9.19
C ASP A 256 9.45 6.05 8.62
N GLY A 257 9.49 5.83 7.31
CA GLY A 257 8.62 4.94 6.55
C GLY A 257 9.26 3.58 6.27
N GLY A 258 8.61 2.51 6.73
CA GLY A 258 8.91 1.14 6.29
C GLY A 258 8.58 0.94 4.82
N ASP A 259 7.53 1.60 4.32
CA ASP A 259 7.10 1.61 2.92
C ASP A 259 8.10 2.33 2.01
N ALA A 260 8.51 3.57 2.34
CA ALA A 260 9.54 4.29 1.60
C ALA A 260 10.87 3.49 1.58
N SER A 261 11.32 3.01 2.76
CA SER A 261 12.52 2.20 2.86
C SER A 261 12.44 0.90 2.06
N ALA A 262 11.23 0.31 1.91
CA ALA A 262 11.03 -0.88 1.11
C ALA A 262 11.33 -0.65 -0.38
N GLU A 263 10.96 0.50 -0.93
CA GLU A 263 11.24 0.83 -2.33
C GLU A 263 12.76 0.98 -2.57
N ALA A 264 13.48 1.64 -1.65
CA ALA A 264 14.94 1.68 -1.70
C ALA A 264 15.58 0.28 -1.65
N VAL A 265 15.10 -0.60 -0.76
CA VAL A 265 15.58 -1.99 -0.64
C VAL A 265 15.36 -2.78 -1.93
N LEU A 266 14.24 -2.58 -2.63
CA LEU A 266 13.98 -3.24 -3.92
C LEU A 266 15.03 -2.87 -4.97
N GLY A 267 15.37 -1.58 -5.08
CA GLY A 267 16.42 -1.10 -5.99
C GLY A 267 17.82 -1.58 -5.61
N LEU A 268 18.16 -1.50 -4.34
CA LEU A 268 19.45 -1.98 -3.84
C LEU A 268 19.60 -3.49 -4.05
N ALA A 269 18.53 -4.27 -3.88
CA ALA A 269 18.55 -5.71 -4.17
C ALA A 269 18.79 -6.01 -5.66
N ALA A 270 18.24 -5.20 -6.58
CA ALA A 270 18.54 -5.30 -8.00
C ALA A 270 20.00 -4.93 -8.29
N TYR A 271 20.49 -3.85 -7.69
CA TYR A 271 21.89 -3.43 -7.82
C TYR A 271 22.86 -4.52 -7.34
N GLN A 272 22.59 -5.18 -6.22
CA GLN A 272 23.45 -6.26 -5.71
C GLN A 272 23.58 -7.44 -6.68
N GLN A 273 22.57 -7.72 -7.51
CA GLN A 273 22.63 -8.78 -8.52
C GLN A 273 23.65 -8.52 -9.64
N THR A 274 24.07 -7.29 -9.81
CA THR A 274 25.08 -6.86 -10.82
C THR A 274 26.43 -6.54 -10.21
N GLY A 275 26.71 -7.00 -9.00
CA GLY A 275 27.96 -6.73 -8.29
C GLY A 275 28.01 -5.35 -7.65
N GLY A 276 26.93 -4.96 -6.97
CA GLY A 276 26.81 -3.72 -6.22
C GLY A 276 27.89 -3.55 -5.14
N SER A 277 28.10 -2.31 -4.70
CA SER A 277 29.12 -2.00 -3.69
C SER A 277 28.80 -2.63 -2.32
N GLU A 278 29.84 -2.87 -1.51
CA GLU A 278 29.67 -3.30 -0.11
C GLU A 278 28.89 -2.29 0.71
N ARG A 279 29.03 -0.99 0.39
CA ARG A 279 28.27 0.08 1.03
C ARG A 279 26.78 -0.03 0.71
N ALA A 280 26.41 -0.18 -0.55
CA ALA A 280 25.02 -0.37 -0.97
C ALA A 280 24.40 -1.64 -0.34
N ALA A 281 25.18 -2.73 -0.22
CA ALA A 281 24.76 -3.93 0.49
C ALA A 281 24.49 -3.65 1.98
N THR A 282 25.35 -2.88 2.63
CA THR A 282 25.20 -2.48 4.04
C THR A 282 23.96 -1.63 4.22
N VAL A 283 23.73 -0.62 3.37
CA VAL A 283 22.51 0.23 3.40
C VAL A 283 21.26 -0.63 3.23
N MET A 284 21.25 -1.52 2.23
CA MET A 284 20.13 -2.44 2.00
C MET A 284 19.79 -3.27 3.24
N HIS A 285 20.80 -3.88 3.87
CA HIS A 285 20.58 -4.73 5.04
C HIS A 285 20.08 -3.94 6.24
N ARG A 286 20.64 -2.76 6.52
CA ARG A 286 20.23 -1.91 7.64
C ARG A 286 18.79 -1.40 7.47
N LEU A 287 18.41 -0.95 6.28
CA LEU A 287 17.00 -0.59 5.99
C LEU A 287 16.07 -1.80 6.16
N ALA A 288 16.47 -2.99 5.66
CA ALA A 288 15.67 -4.20 5.81
C ALA A 288 15.54 -4.64 7.29
N GLU A 289 16.54 -4.44 8.12
CA GLU A 289 16.48 -4.64 9.58
C GLU A 289 15.44 -3.71 10.20
N GLY A 290 15.49 -2.41 9.92
CA GLY A 290 14.50 -1.45 10.41
C GLY A 290 13.06 -1.80 9.97
N ILE A 291 12.87 -2.15 8.69
CA ILE A 291 11.55 -2.61 8.19
C ILE A 291 11.09 -3.87 8.96
N ALA A 292 12.00 -4.80 9.25
CA ALA A 292 11.66 -6.03 9.95
C ALA A 292 11.22 -5.79 11.41
N GLU A 293 11.72 -4.74 12.06
CA GLU A 293 11.30 -4.33 13.40
C GLU A 293 9.88 -3.77 13.44
N LEU A 294 9.36 -3.24 12.32
CA LEU A 294 7.97 -2.82 12.19
C LEU A 294 6.99 -3.99 12.05
N ALA A 295 7.50 -5.22 11.92
CA ALA A 295 6.63 -6.39 11.76
C ALA A 295 5.91 -6.76 13.06
N ALA A 296 4.62 -7.06 12.95
CA ALA A 296 3.82 -7.54 14.08
C ALA A 296 4.49 -8.75 14.77
N PRO A 297 4.38 -8.87 16.11
CA PRO A 297 4.83 -10.04 16.84
C PRO A 297 4.24 -11.33 16.27
N ALA A 298 5.00 -12.42 16.30
CA ALA A 298 4.53 -13.72 15.80
C ALA A 298 3.45 -14.34 16.71
N LYS A 299 3.48 -14.00 18.01
CA LYS A 299 2.51 -14.47 18.98
C LYS A 299 1.16 -13.79 18.71
N ASP A 300 0.11 -14.60 18.65
CA ASP A 300 -1.28 -14.14 18.46
C ASP A 300 -1.56 -13.35 17.15
N ALA A 301 -0.64 -13.37 16.18
CA ALA A 301 -0.78 -12.66 14.91
C ALA A 301 -2.10 -12.96 14.15
N ALA A 302 -2.73 -14.10 14.38
CA ALA A 302 -4.01 -14.42 13.75
C ALA A 302 -5.24 -13.81 14.43
N THR A 303 -5.12 -13.29 15.65
CA THR A 303 -6.24 -12.86 16.51
C THR A 303 -6.08 -11.47 17.09
N SER A 304 -4.90 -10.86 16.94
CA SER A 304 -4.59 -9.53 17.47
C SER A 304 -4.10 -8.61 16.36
N TRP A 305 -4.50 -7.35 16.40
CA TRP A 305 -4.01 -6.31 15.50
C TRP A 305 -2.48 -6.18 15.63
N PRO A 306 -1.78 -5.98 14.54
CA PRO A 306 -2.20 -5.83 13.13
C PRO A 306 -2.24 -7.15 12.32
N PHE A 307 -2.64 -8.26 12.90
CA PHE A 307 -2.86 -9.57 12.25
C PHE A 307 -1.68 -10.09 11.43
N GLY A 308 -0.47 -9.80 11.87
CA GLY A 308 0.76 -10.25 11.23
C GLY A 308 1.33 -9.31 10.16
N ALA A 309 0.74 -8.14 9.95
CA ALA A 309 1.25 -7.14 9.01
C ALA A 309 2.63 -6.61 9.40
N VAL A 310 3.37 -6.13 8.41
CA VAL A 310 4.45 -5.17 8.59
C VAL A 310 3.83 -3.78 8.52
N ARG A 311 4.06 -2.97 9.56
CA ARG A 311 3.52 -1.60 9.63
C ARG A 311 4.29 -0.69 8.67
N PRO A 312 3.63 0.26 8.01
CA PRO A 312 4.28 1.13 7.04
C PRO A 312 5.07 2.28 7.68
N TRP A 313 4.77 2.65 8.92
CA TRP A 313 5.31 3.86 9.54
C TRP A 313 5.81 3.60 10.96
N ALA A 314 7.03 4.05 11.28
CA ALA A 314 7.66 3.81 12.57
C ALA A 314 6.99 4.58 13.72
N LEU A 315 6.44 5.76 13.43
CA LEU A 315 5.83 6.64 14.43
C LEU A 315 4.38 6.27 14.77
N SER A 316 3.85 5.14 14.25
CA SER A 316 2.54 4.63 14.62
C SER A 316 2.56 3.14 14.90
N ARG A 317 2.03 2.72 16.05
CA ARG A 317 1.86 1.31 16.40
C ARG A 317 0.56 0.70 15.88
N SER A 318 -0.35 1.49 15.34
CA SER A 318 -1.68 1.03 14.95
C SER A 318 -2.04 1.27 13.49
N LEU A 319 -1.47 2.27 12.82
CA LEU A 319 -1.79 2.61 11.44
C LEU A 319 -1.26 1.56 10.47
N TRP A 320 -2.09 1.20 9.50
CA TRP A 320 -1.71 0.49 8.28
C TRP A 320 -2.49 1.08 7.10
N HIS A 321 -1.85 1.15 5.92
CA HIS A 321 -2.45 1.61 4.67
C HIS A 321 -2.05 0.72 3.50
N GLY A 322 -2.87 0.72 2.43
CA GLY A 322 -2.66 -0.14 1.27
C GLY A 322 -1.58 0.35 0.31
N TRP A 323 -1.50 1.67 0.09
CA TRP A 323 -0.50 2.25 -0.81
C TRP A 323 0.91 2.04 -0.24
N GLY A 324 1.93 1.91 -1.09
CA GLY A 324 3.32 1.71 -0.66
C GLY A 324 3.60 0.42 0.12
N ALA A 325 2.61 -0.41 0.42
CA ALA A 325 2.75 -1.57 1.33
C ALA A 325 3.57 -2.73 0.72
N GLN A 326 4.76 -2.43 0.14
CA GLN A 326 5.69 -3.39 -0.47
C GLN A 326 6.73 -3.96 0.51
N MET A 327 6.65 -3.64 1.81
CA MET A 327 7.60 -4.11 2.83
C MET A 327 7.85 -5.63 2.77
N PRO A 328 6.83 -6.50 2.60
CA PRO A 328 7.09 -7.93 2.47
C PRO A 328 7.89 -8.31 1.22
N ALA A 329 7.70 -7.60 0.10
CA ALA A 329 8.49 -7.81 -1.12
C ALA A 329 9.96 -7.45 -0.89
N ALA A 330 10.22 -6.30 -0.29
CA ALA A 330 11.55 -5.83 0.05
C ALA A 330 12.28 -6.78 1.01
N LEU A 331 11.62 -7.17 2.10
CA LEU A 331 12.15 -8.13 3.07
C LEU A 331 12.46 -9.49 2.44
N ALA A 332 11.59 -9.98 1.54
CA ALA A 332 11.82 -11.22 0.81
C ALA A 332 13.06 -11.12 -0.11
N ARG A 333 13.24 -9.99 -0.79
CA ARG A 333 14.40 -9.72 -1.66
C ARG A 333 15.70 -9.55 -0.88
N ALA A 334 15.65 -8.92 0.29
CA ALA A 334 16.81 -8.79 1.20
C ALA A 334 17.14 -10.08 2.00
N GLY A 335 16.37 -11.17 1.82
CA GLY A 335 16.61 -12.43 2.52
C GLY A 335 15.96 -12.54 3.91
N VAL A 336 15.25 -11.51 4.37
CA VAL A 336 14.55 -11.45 5.67
C VAL A 336 13.12 -11.97 5.51
N ALA A 337 12.98 -13.26 5.21
CA ALA A 337 11.69 -13.80 4.75
C ALA A 337 10.65 -14.10 5.85
N ALA A 338 11.00 -14.12 7.13
CA ALA A 338 10.06 -14.53 8.18
C ALA A 338 8.90 -13.52 8.38
N PRO A 339 9.14 -12.20 8.48
CA PRO A 339 8.08 -11.20 8.51
C PRO A 339 7.25 -11.19 7.21
N ALA A 340 7.90 -11.28 6.04
CA ALA A 340 7.22 -11.34 4.74
C ALA A 340 6.23 -12.51 4.65
N VAL A 341 6.61 -13.71 5.12
CA VAL A 341 5.75 -14.89 5.18
C VAL A 341 4.55 -14.66 6.10
N ARG A 342 4.76 -14.03 7.25
CA ARG A 342 3.68 -13.75 8.21
C ARG A 342 2.68 -12.74 7.66
N ASP A 343 3.17 -11.67 7.08
CA ASP A 343 2.33 -10.66 6.41
C ASP A 343 1.52 -11.32 5.26
N SER A 344 2.16 -12.01 4.33
CA SER A 344 1.51 -12.64 3.17
C SER A 344 0.49 -13.72 3.51
N PHE A 345 0.65 -14.47 4.62
CA PHE A 345 -0.21 -15.65 4.88
C PHE A 345 -1.01 -15.59 6.18
N THR A 346 -0.84 -14.55 6.98
CA THR A 346 -1.70 -14.25 8.13
C THR A 346 -2.48 -12.97 7.90
N PHE A 347 -1.82 -11.87 7.47
CA PHE A 347 -2.46 -10.59 7.24
C PHE A 347 -3.26 -10.56 5.92
N ASP A 348 -2.71 -10.96 4.77
CA ASP A 348 -3.45 -10.91 3.50
C ASP A 348 -4.78 -11.68 3.52
N PRO A 349 -4.88 -12.90 4.08
CA PRO A 349 -6.19 -13.56 4.21
C PRO A 349 -7.19 -12.76 5.05
N TRP A 350 -6.74 -12.06 6.08
CA TRP A 350 -7.57 -11.15 6.86
C TRP A 350 -7.97 -9.91 6.03
N LEU A 351 -7.02 -9.25 5.41
CA LEU A 351 -7.23 -8.05 4.60
C LEU A 351 -8.25 -8.30 3.49
N LEU A 352 -8.05 -9.36 2.70
CA LEU A 352 -8.91 -9.70 1.56
C LEU A 352 -10.34 -10.06 1.98
N THR A 353 -10.52 -10.73 3.11
CA THR A 353 -11.86 -11.05 3.63
C THR A 353 -12.53 -9.86 4.30
N SER A 354 -11.77 -8.83 4.72
CA SER A 354 -12.25 -7.70 5.53
C SER A 354 -12.32 -6.37 4.77
N GLY A 355 -12.34 -6.38 3.45
CA GLY A 355 -12.50 -5.16 2.64
C GLY A 355 -11.55 -5.08 1.47
N GLY A 356 -10.29 -5.40 1.66
CA GLY A 356 -9.21 -5.26 0.69
C GLY A 356 -8.18 -4.22 1.12
N PRO A 357 -7.29 -3.79 0.21
CA PRO A 357 -6.18 -2.88 0.50
C PRO A 357 -6.66 -1.42 0.56
N ASP A 358 -7.37 -1.08 1.63
CA ASP A 358 -7.87 0.28 1.87
C ASP A 358 -6.70 1.27 2.09
N ASN A 359 -6.88 2.52 1.67
CA ASN A 359 -5.88 3.58 1.82
C ASN A 359 -5.65 4.00 3.27
N GLY A 360 -6.66 3.93 4.13
CA GLY A 360 -6.50 4.21 5.54
C GLY A 360 -7.13 3.11 6.37
N ARG A 361 -6.29 2.32 7.05
CA ARG A 361 -6.72 1.23 7.90
C ARG A 361 -5.93 1.22 9.20
N LEU A 362 -6.34 1.99 10.11
CA LEU A 362 -6.38 1.64 11.50
C LEU A 362 -7.37 0.46 11.60
N PRO A 363 -7.48 -0.31 12.66
CA PRO A 363 -8.40 -1.45 12.67
C PRO A 363 -9.80 -1.11 12.14
N SER A 364 -10.36 0.01 12.49
CA SER A 364 -11.48 0.61 11.78
C SER A 364 -11.05 1.05 10.37
N ARG A 365 -11.92 0.91 9.40
CA ARG A 365 -11.67 1.31 8.03
C ARG A 365 -11.91 2.81 7.89
N ILE A 366 -10.94 3.61 8.31
CA ILE A 366 -11.01 5.08 8.33
C ILE A 366 -11.06 5.68 6.93
N ASP A 367 -10.33 5.12 5.98
CA ASP A 367 -10.46 5.44 4.55
C ASP A 367 -10.62 4.15 3.73
N ARG A 368 -11.80 3.94 3.17
CA ARG A 368 -12.15 2.77 2.36
C ARG A 368 -11.77 2.90 0.90
N SER A 369 -11.14 4.01 0.52
CA SER A 369 -10.64 4.18 -0.83
C SER A 369 -9.63 3.08 -1.16
N GLN A 370 -9.64 2.61 -2.40
CA GLN A 370 -8.71 1.60 -2.89
C GLN A 370 -8.13 2.06 -4.23
N ILE A 371 -6.82 2.02 -4.35
CA ILE A 371 -6.10 2.42 -5.56
C ILE A 371 -5.28 1.25 -6.11
N ALA A 372 -4.86 1.36 -7.36
CA ALA A 372 -4.04 0.34 -8.02
C ALA A 372 -2.76 0.04 -7.25
N TYR A 373 -2.15 1.05 -6.63
CA TYR A 373 -0.93 0.91 -5.84
C TYR A 373 -1.09 -0.09 -4.68
N GLY A 374 -2.22 -0.03 -3.96
CA GLY A 374 -2.50 -0.98 -2.88
C GLY A 374 -2.63 -2.42 -3.37
N ALA A 375 -3.33 -2.64 -4.50
CA ALA A 375 -3.48 -3.96 -5.10
C ALA A 375 -2.14 -4.50 -5.64
N ASP A 376 -1.36 -3.67 -6.33
CA ASP A 376 -0.04 -4.01 -6.83
C ASP A 376 0.92 -4.39 -5.70
N SER A 377 0.98 -3.59 -4.64
CA SER A 377 1.85 -3.85 -3.48
C SER A 377 1.61 -5.23 -2.88
N ARG A 378 0.36 -5.67 -2.76
CA ARG A 378 0.02 -7.00 -2.26
C ARG A 378 0.38 -8.11 -3.26
N LEU A 379 0.15 -7.88 -4.56
CA LEU A 379 0.53 -8.82 -5.61
C LEU A 379 2.05 -9.06 -5.64
N GLN A 380 2.85 -7.99 -5.67
CA GLN A 380 4.31 -8.05 -5.66
C GLN A 380 4.83 -8.75 -4.40
N SER A 381 4.25 -8.45 -3.23
CA SER A 381 4.61 -9.05 -1.95
C SER A 381 4.40 -10.57 -1.93
N LEU A 382 3.25 -11.05 -2.42
CA LEU A 382 2.94 -12.48 -2.52
C LEU A 382 3.89 -13.21 -3.47
N LEU A 383 4.19 -12.59 -4.62
CA LEU A 383 5.10 -13.18 -5.62
C LEU A 383 6.55 -13.25 -5.11
N ALA A 384 7.05 -12.17 -4.51
CA ALA A 384 8.39 -12.14 -3.92
C ALA A 384 8.53 -13.14 -2.77
N THR A 385 7.52 -13.24 -1.90
CA THR A 385 7.51 -14.22 -0.81
C THR A 385 7.52 -15.66 -1.33
N ALA A 386 6.82 -15.95 -2.43
CA ALA A 386 6.83 -17.27 -3.07
C ALA A 386 8.20 -17.64 -3.66
N VAL A 387 8.96 -16.66 -4.14
CA VAL A 387 10.35 -16.86 -4.60
C VAL A 387 11.27 -17.14 -3.41
N ALA A 388 11.22 -16.33 -2.37
CA ALA A 388 12.04 -16.49 -1.16
C ALA A 388 11.70 -17.78 -0.37
N ARG A 389 10.46 -18.28 -0.46
CA ARG A 389 9.97 -19.48 0.23
C ARG A 389 9.16 -20.38 -0.72
N PRO A 390 9.81 -21.19 -1.56
CA PRO A 390 9.14 -22.02 -2.57
C PRO A 390 8.04 -22.95 -2.05
N ALA A 391 8.12 -23.37 -0.79
CA ALA A 391 7.09 -24.19 -0.13
C ALA A 391 5.73 -23.47 0.00
N THR A 392 5.70 -22.13 -0.13
CA THR A 392 4.49 -21.30 -0.04
C THR A 392 3.88 -20.98 -1.41
N ARG A 393 4.53 -21.39 -2.51
CA ARG A 393 4.16 -21.01 -3.89
C ARG A 393 2.68 -21.24 -4.20
N THR A 394 2.10 -22.37 -3.76
CA THR A 394 0.68 -22.67 -4.02
C THR A 394 -0.25 -21.67 -3.31
N ALA A 395 0.03 -21.37 -2.04
CA ALA A 395 -0.73 -20.41 -1.26
C ALA A 395 -0.63 -18.99 -1.87
N ALA A 396 0.59 -18.54 -2.20
CA ALA A 396 0.83 -17.27 -2.84
C ALA A 396 0.11 -17.17 -4.20
N THR A 397 0.15 -18.23 -5.02
CA THR A 397 -0.55 -18.26 -6.31
C THR A 397 -2.08 -18.13 -6.14
N ASP A 398 -2.67 -18.77 -5.13
CA ASP A 398 -4.10 -18.68 -4.87
C ASP A 398 -4.50 -17.27 -4.38
N LEU A 399 -3.73 -16.67 -3.45
CA LEU A 399 -4.00 -15.31 -2.95
C LEU A 399 -3.71 -14.24 -4.02
N ALA A 400 -2.61 -14.36 -4.75
CA ALA A 400 -2.25 -13.45 -5.82
C ALA A 400 -3.30 -13.41 -6.94
N GLY A 401 -3.94 -14.57 -7.24
CA GLY A 401 -5.07 -14.63 -8.16
C GLY A 401 -6.28 -13.84 -7.67
N ILE A 402 -6.56 -13.86 -6.36
CA ILE A 402 -7.64 -13.05 -5.76
C ILE A 402 -7.28 -11.56 -5.82
N VAL A 403 -6.05 -11.20 -5.45
CA VAL A 403 -5.57 -9.80 -5.53
C VAL A 403 -5.62 -9.27 -6.95
N GLY A 404 -5.06 -9.99 -7.92
CA GLY A 404 -5.05 -9.57 -9.33
C GLY A 404 -6.46 -9.41 -9.93
N SER A 405 -7.45 -10.18 -9.44
CA SER A 405 -8.84 -10.05 -9.87
C SER A 405 -9.48 -8.72 -9.43
N TRP A 406 -8.87 -7.96 -8.51
CA TRP A 406 -9.28 -6.59 -8.17
C TRP A 406 -9.34 -5.69 -9.41
N TYR A 407 -8.35 -5.79 -10.30
CA TYR A 407 -8.30 -5.03 -11.56
C TYR A 407 -9.44 -5.38 -12.52
N LEU A 408 -10.02 -6.58 -12.39
CA LEU A 408 -11.05 -7.10 -13.29
C LEU A 408 -12.42 -7.24 -12.59
N GLY A 409 -12.70 -6.42 -11.58
CA GLY A 409 -14.01 -6.28 -10.96
C GLY A 409 -14.20 -6.95 -9.58
N ALA A 410 -13.24 -7.74 -9.09
CA ALA A 410 -13.28 -8.28 -7.72
C ALA A 410 -12.96 -7.22 -6.65
N ASN A 411 -13.56 -6.05 -6.75
CA ASN A 411 -13.33 -4.88 -5.92
C ASN A 411 -14.65 -4.33 -5.34
N PRO A 412 -14.64 -3.35 -4.44
CA PRO A 412 -15.85 -2.81 -3.81
C PRO A 412 -16.87 -2.22 -4.80
N ALA A 413 -16.41 -1.67 -5.92
CA ALA A 413 -17.28 -1.07 -6.94
C ALA A 413 -17.86 -2.11 -7.92
N GLY A 414 -17.31 -3.33 -7.96
CA GLY A 414 -17.70 -4.36 -8.95
C GLY A 414 -17.39 -3.97 -10.40
N VAL A 415 -16.43 -3.06 -10.61
CA VAL A 415 -16.09 -2.47 -11.91
C VAL A 415 -14.66 -2.85 -12.29
N ARG A 416 -14.45 -3.09 -13.58
CA ARG A 416 -13.09 -3.26 -14.13
C ARG A 416 -12.32 -1.95 -13.94
N MET A 417 -11.16 -2.01 -13.28
CA MET A 417 -10.28 -0.87 -13.02
C MET A 417 -9.16 -0.74 -14.05
N TYR A 418 -8.77 -1.83 -14.71
CA TYR A 418 -7.78 -1.85 -15.80
C TYR A 418 -8.41 -2.23 -17.11
N ASP A 419 -8.13 -1.49 -18.18
CA ASP A 419 -8.58 -1.79 -19.53
C ASP A 419 -7.40 -2.26 -20.40
N PRO A 420 -7.32 -3.55 -20.74
CA PRO A 420 -6.21 -4.09 -21.55
C PRO A 420 -6.20 -3.59 -23.00
N ALA A 421 -7.30 -3.01 -23.50
CA ALA A 421 -7.36 -2.47 -24.86
C ALA A 421 -6.66 -1.12 -24.98
N THR A 422 -6.53 -0.39 -23.90
CA THR A 422 -5.97 0.98 -23.87
C THR A 422 -4.81 1.15 -22.90
N GLY A 423 -4.58 0.18 -22.01
CA GLY A 423 -3.59 0.30 -20.93
C GLY A 423 -4.00 1.20 -19.78
N ARG A 424 -5.21 1.75 -19.80
CA ARG A 424 -5.72 2.66 -18.77
C ARG A 424 -6.05 1.93 -17.48
N THR A 425 -5.67 2.53 -16.37
CA THR A 425 -6.11 2.13 -15.04
C THR A 425 -6.80 3.32 -14.38
N PHE A 426 -8.04 3.17 -13.93
CA PHE A 426 -8.71 4.23 -13.18
C PHE A 426 -8.01 4.51 -11.86
N ASP A 427 -7.96 5.78 -11.44
CA ASP A 427 -7.20 6.22 -10.25
C ASP A 427 -7.64 5.51 -8.97
N GLY A 428 -8.90 5.16 -8.85
CA GLY A 428 -9.30 4.38 -7.69
C GLY A 428 -10.79 4.26 -7.48
N ILE A 429 -11.12 3.66 -6.37
CA ILE A 429 -12.47 3.55 -5.82
C ILE A 429 -12.50 4.43 -4.59
N ASN A 430 -13.37 5.42 -4.58
CA ASN A 430 -13.55 6.37 -3.50
C ASN A 430 -14.11 5.71 -2.23
N HIS A 431 -14.02 6.39 -1.10
CA HIS A 431 -14.54 5.94 0.20
C HIS A 431 -16.03 5.53 0.15
N ASP A 432 -16.84 6.19 -0.66
CA ASP A 432 -18.26 5.91 -0.87
C ASP A 432 -18.56 4.76 -1.85
N GLY A 433 -17.51 4.18 -2.46
CA GLY A 433 -17.60 3.09 -3.44
C GLY A 433 -17.75 3.57 -4.89
N THR A 434 -17.79 4.87 -5.16
CA THR A 434 -17.78 5.40 -6.53
C THR A 434 -16.40 5.26 -7.16
N VAL A 435 -16.33 5.17 -8.50
CA VAL A 435 -15.05 5.06 -9.22
C VAL A 435 -14.56 6.45 -9.62
N ASN A 436 -13.35 6.80 -9.20
CA ASN A 436 -12.60 7.91 -9.78
C ASN A 436 -12.06 7.46 -11.16
N ARG A 437 -12.62 8.05 -12.23
CA ARG A 437 -12.31 7.67 -13.61
C ARG A 437 -11.14 8.45 -14.21
N ASN A 438 -10.44 9.27 -13.44
CA ASN A 438 -9.13 9.76 -13.84
C ASN A 438 -8.20 8.57 -14.09
N SER A 439 -7.13 8.79 -14.83
CA SER A 439 -6.15 7.75 -15.15
C SER A 439 -4.76 8.40 -15.24
N GLY A 440 -4.28 8.87 -14.10
CA GLY A 440 -2.98 9.49 -13.97
C GLY A 440 -1.83 8.50 -14.02
N ALA A 441 -0.64 9.00 -13.78
CA ALA A 441 0.60 8.22 -13.83
C ALA A 441 0.60 7.09 -12.79
N GLU A 442 0.34 7.39 -11.52
CA GLU A 442 0.42 6.40 -10.44
C GLU A 442 -0.48 5.18 -10.70
N SER A 443 -1.74 5.41 -11.03
CA SER A 443 -2.68 4.32 -11.30
C SER A 443 -2.29 3.50 -12.53
N THR A 444 -1.84 4.16 -13.60
CA THR A 444 -1.37 3.52 -14.83
C THR A 444 -0.13 2.66 -14.57
N ILE A 445 0.85 3.19 -13.86
CA ILE A 445 2.10 2.50 -13.49
C ILE A 445 1.80 1.24 -12.69
N HIS A 446 1.04 1.35 -11.60
CA HIS A 446 0.76 0.21 -10.73
C HIS A 446 -0.17 -0.83 -11.37
N GLY A 447 -1.08 -0.38 -12.24
CA GLY A 447 -1.81 -1.28 -13.13
C GLY A 447 -0.86 -2.09 -14.01
N LEU A 448 0.07 -1.42 -14.69
CA LEU A 448 1.03 -2.06 -15.59
C LEU A 448 2.05 -2.94 -14.86
N LEU A 449 2.57 -2.53 -13.69
CA LEU A 449 3.44 -3.39 -12.86
C LEU A 449 2.73 -4.70 -12.48
N SER A 450 1.43 -4.63 -12.16
CA SER A 450 0.62 -5.80 -11.88
C SER A 450 0.41 -6.67 -13.14
N MET A 451 0.10 -6.05 -14.29
CA MET A 451 -0.11 -6.80 -15.54
C MET A 451 1.19 -7.49 -16.02
N LEU A 452 2.33 -6.81 -15.94
CA LEU A 452 3.65 -7.40 -16.22
C LEU A 452 3.97 -8.56 -15.27
N ALA A 453 3.66 -8.40 -13.97
CA ALA A 453 3.84 -9.48 -13.02
C ALA A 453 2.96 -10.70 -13.36
N LEU A 454 1.72 -10.49 -13.82
CA LEU A 454 0.83 -11.55 -14.25
C LEU A 454 1.34 -12.23 -15.54
N ASP A 455 1.80 -11.46 -16.51
CA ASP A 455 2.40 -11.98 -17.76
C ASP A 455 3.63 -12.85 -17.48
N GLY A 456 4.44 -12.45 -16.47
CA GLY A 456 5.58 -13.24 -16.00
C GLY A 456 5.20 -14.48 -15.16
N HIS A 457 3.95 -14.56 -14.66
CA HIS A 457 3.48 -15.64 -13.78
C HIS A 457 2.20 -16.31 -14.33
N PRO A 458 2.27 -17.13 -15.40
CA PRO A 458 1.08 -17.71 -16.04
C PRO A 458 0.18 -18.54 -15.12
N ALA A 459 0.74 -19.10 -14.04
CA ALA A 459 -0.05 -19.86 -13.07
C ALA A 459 -0.96 -18.95 -12.22
N VAL A 460 -0.56 -17.70 -11.97
CA VAL A 460 -1.37 -16.66 -11.32
C VAL A 460 -2.34 -16.06 -12.32
N ALA A 461 -1.86 -15.67 -13.51
CA ALA A 461 -2.67 -15.08 -14.56
C ALA A 461 -3.93 -15.92 -14.90
N ARG A 462 -3.79 -17.25 -14.95
CA ARG A 462 -4.95 -18.17 -15.14
C ARG A 462 -5.97 -18.14 -14.01
N ARG A 463 -5.70 -17.50 -12.88
CA ARG A 463 -6.63 -17.31 -11.75
C ARG A 463 -7.26 -15.93 -11.73
N VAL A 464 -6.66 -15.00 -12.45
CA VAL A 464 -7.14 -13.62 -12.60
C VAL A 464 -8.12 -13.59 -13.76
N THR A 465 -9.39 -13.42 -13.45
CA THR A 465 -10.48 -13.37 -14.45
C THR A 465 -11.46 -12.28 -14.07
N GLU A 466 -12.31 -11.89 -14.99
CA GLU A 466 -13.47 -11.04 -14.68
C GLU A 466 -14.25 -11.66 -13.53
N SER A 467 -14.49 -10.87 -12.52
CA SER A 467 -15.01 -11.36 -11.26
C SER A 467 -15.86 -10.31 -10.56
N THR A 468 -16.88 -10.76 -9.86
CA THR A 468 -17.62 -9.94 -8.91
C THR A 468 -17.56 -10.56 -7.51
N ILE A 469 -17.74 -9.73 -6.48
CA ILE A 469 -17.81 -10.21 -5.10
C ILE A 469 -19.23 -10.73 -4.83
N ALA A 470 -19.42 -12.05 -4.91
CA ALA A 470 -20.70 -12.70 -4.62
C ALA A 470 -21.06 -12.67 -3.13
N ALA A 471 -20.05 -12.72 -2.25
CA ALA A 471 -20.25 -12.58 -0.80
C ALA A 471 -18.94 -12.19 -0.11
N ARG A 472 -19.03 -11.32 0.89
CA ARG A 472 -17.96 -11.02 1.82
C ARG A 472 -18.50 -10.97 3.25
N VAL A 473 -17.82 -11.66 4.16
CA VAL A 473 -18.06 -11.61 5.60
C VAL A 473 -16.70 -11.57 6.27
N GLY A 474 -16.33 -10.43 6.81
CA GLY A 474 -15.03 -10.21 7.43
C GLY A 474 -15.15 -9.32 8.65
N SER A 475 -14.04 -8.78 9.11
CA SER A 475 -13.99 -7.80 10.17
C SER A 475 -14.87 -6.59 9.85
N THR A 476 -15.60 -6.13 10.86
CA THR A 476 -16.41 -4.91 10.79
C THR A 476 -16.17 -4.09 12.05
N SER A 477 -16.13 -2.77 11.94
CA SER A 477 -16.16 -1.86 13.08
C SER A 477 -17.56 -1.31 13.23
N VAL A 478 -18.00 -1.15 14.48
CA VAL A 478 -19.25 -0.47 14.85
C VAL A 478 -18.83 0.69 15.73
N GLU A 479 -19.12 1.91 15.28
CA GLU A 479 -18.75 3.14 15.96
C GLU A 479 -19.45 3.21 17.32
N ALA A 480 -18.71 3.58 18.37
CA ALA A 480 -19.21 3.61 19.75
C ALA A 480 -20.32 4.65 19.94
N GLU A 481 -20.31 5.73 19.20
CA GLU A 481 -21.29 6.83 19.22
C GLU A 481 -22.68 6.36 18.79
N THR A 482 -22.75 5.29 18.00
CA THR A 482 -24.02 4.69 17.59
C THR A 482 -24.66 3.84 18.68
N GLY A 483 -23.94 3.60 19.76
CA GLY A 483 -24.36 2.78 20.89
C GLY A 483 -25.32 3.49 21.86
N ALA A 484 -25.96 2.69 22.73
CA ALA A 484 -26.74 3.22 23.83
C ALA A 484 -25.83 3.58 25.01
N LEU A 485 -25.76 4.87 25.34
CA LEU A 485 -24.89 5.45 26.39
C LEU A 485 -25.60 5.50 27.72
N THR A 486 -24.92 5.12 28.79
CA THR A 486 -25.46 5.18 30.17
C THR A 486 -24.39 5.58 31.19
N GLY A 487 -24.81 5.98 32.41
CA GLY A 487 -23.89 6.27 33.49
C GLY A 487 -22.94 7.45 33.23
N GLY A 488 -23.41 8.45 32.47
CA GLY A 488 -22.64 9.65 32.19
C GLY A 488 -21.69 9.53 30.96
N ALA A 489 -21.76 8.45 30.20
CA ALA A 489 -21.03 8.35 28.93
C ALA A 489 -21.57 9.37 27.91
N THR A 490 -20.66 10.03 27.16
CA THR A 490 -21.01 11.10 26.21
C THR A 490 -20.18 10.98 24.95
N THR A 491 -20.78 11.34 23.82
CA THR A 491 -20.07 11.46 22.55
C THR A 491 -19.20 12.73 22.53
N VAL A 492 -17.99 12.60 22.02
CA VAL A 492 -17.02 13.68 21.84
C VAL A 492 -16.66 13.79 20.36
N ALA A 493 -16.90 14.99 19.79
CA ALA A 493 -16.38 15.36 18.47
C ALA A 493 -15.09 16.17 18.68
N PRO A 494 -13.91 15.62 18.41
CA PRO A 494 -12.64 16.31 18.58
C PRO A 494 -12.47 17.37 17.46
N GLU A 495 -11.59 18.36 17.68
CA GLU A 495 -11.25 19.36 16.65
C GLU A 495 -10.61 18.73 15.41
N SER A 496 -9.89 17.62 15.60
CA SER A 496 -9.30 16.80 14.53
C SER A 496 -9.56 15.33 14.83
N LEU A 497 -9.98 14.59 13.81
CA LEU A 497 -10.06 13.13 13.89
C LEU A 497 -8.67 12.49 13.84
N TRP A 498 -7.69 13.16 13.25
CA TRP A 498 -6.28 12.74 13.26
C TRP A 498 -5.65 12.97 14.62
N THR A 499 -5.11 11.93 15.25
CA THR A 499 -4.52 11.99 16.60
C THR A 499 -3.02 12.35 16.58
N GLY A 500 -2.41 12.50 15.40
CA GLY A 500 -0.96 12.68 15.22
C GLY A 500 -0.26 11.43 14.73
N GLU A 501 -0.81 10.25 14.97
CA GLU A 501 -0.28 8.96 14.53
C GLU A 501 -1.35 7.96 14.12
N SER A 502 -2.61 8.27 14.37
CA SER A 502 -3.78 7.45 14.11
C SER A 502 -4.99 8.32 13.81
N HIS A 503 -6.13 7.70 13.52
CA HIS A 503 -7.35 8.43 13.18
C HIS A 503 -8.57 7.76 13.82
N TYR A 504 -9.40 8.56 14.52
CA TYR A 504 -10.70 8.07 15.01
C TYR A 504 -11.59 7.65 13.83
N GLY A 505 -12.39 6.61 14.05
CA GLY A 505 -13.48 6.25 13.16
C GLY A 505 -14.65 7.23 13.26
N GLY A 506 -15.56 7.18 12.29
CA GLY A 506 -16.78 8.00 12.32
C GLY A 506 -16.52 9.50 12.45
N ASP A 507 -17.27 10.13 13.36
CA ASP A 507 -17.19 11.58 13.62
C ASP A 507 -16.53 11.91 14.99
N GLY A 508 -15.99 10.89 15.72
CA GLY A 508 -15.38 11.11 17.03
C GLY A 508 -15.25 9.84 17.85
N TYR A 509 -15.50 9.95 19.16
CA TYR A 509 -15.41 8.84 20.11
C TYR A 509 -16.37 9.03 21.27
N VAL A 510 -16.54 8.01 22.11
CA VAL A 510 -17.32 8.11 23.37
C VAL A 510 -16.38 8.19 24.56
N ASP A 511 -16.47 9.27 25.34
CA ASP A 511 -15.88 9.33 26.68
C ASP A 511 -16.78 8.56 27.66
N VAL A 512 -16.23 7.49 28.24
CA VAL A 512 -16.93 6.59 29.15
C VAL A 512 -16.35 6.79 30.57
N PRO A 513 -17.00 7.57 31.44
CA PRO A 513 -16.49 7.79 32.79
C PRO A 513 -16.56 6.51 33.63
N ALA A 514 -15.84 6.49 34.78
CA ALA A 514 -15.86 5.34 35.68
C ALA A 514 -17.30 5.01 36.12
N GLY A 515 -17.77 3.81 35.84
CA GLY A 515 -19.16 3.37 36.08
C GLY A 515 -20.09 3.59 34.90
N GLY A 516 -19.70 4.41 33.90
CA GLY A 516 -20.43 4.59 32.66
C GLY A 516 -20.32 3.35 31.76
N SER A 517 -21.22 3.23 30.80
CA SER A 517 -21.16 2.15 29.80
C SER A 517 -21.75 2.53 28.45
N VAL A 518 -21.27 1.80 27.44
CA VAL A 518 -21.75 1.84 26.06
C VAL A 518 -22.25 0.46 25.70
N ARG A 519 -23.46 0.36 25.14
CA ARG A 519 -23.99 -0.87 24.56
C ARG A 519 -24.06 -0.73 23.06
N VAL A 520 -23.33 -1.60 22.35
CA VAL A 520 -23.25 -1.63 20.89
C VAL A 520 -23.96 -2.88 20.36
N ASP A 521 -24.80 -2.71 19.35
CA ASP A 521 -25.43 -3.82 18.65
C ASP A 521 -24.43 -4.48 17.68
N LEU A 522 -24.40 -5.80 17.65
CA LEU A 522 -23.40 -6.58 16.94
C LEU A 522 -23.91 -7.05 15.56
N PRO A 523 -23.09 -6.98 14.51
CA PRO A 523 -23.35 -7.69 13.28
C PRO A 523 -23.25 -9.21 13.48
N ARG A 524 -23.61 -9.99 12.47
CA ARG A 524 -23.50 -11.46 12.53
C ARG A 524 -22.04 -11.90 12.68
N HIS A 525 -21.70 -12.56 13.79
CA HIS A 525 -20.33 -12.98 14.13
C HIS A 525 -20.17 -14.50 14.37
N HIS A 526 -21.24 -15.24 14.62
CA HIS A 526 -21.23 -16.70 14.81
C HIS A 526 -20.25 -17.20 15.89
N GLY A 527 -20.06 -16.44 16.98
CA GLY A 527 -19.12 -16.76 18.04
C GLY A 527 -17.69 -16.33 17.74
N GLY A 528 -17.52 -15.21 17.07
CA GLY A 528 -16.24 -14.56 16.80
C GLY A 528 -15.64 -13.80 17.98
N LEU A 529 -14.76 -12.85 17.70
CA LEU A 529 -14.09 -12.02 18.70
C LEU A 529 -14.61 -10.58 18.67
N VAL A 530 -14.44 -9.91 19.80
CA VAL A 530 -14.64 -8.45 19.96
C VAL A 530 -13.32 -7.86 20.38
N LEU A 531 -12.93 -6.77 19.72
CA LEU A 531 -11.77 -5.96 20.04
C LEU A 531 -12.25 -4.49 20.18
N PRO A 532 -12.39 -3.97 21.39
CA PRO A 532 -12.63 -2.54 21.57
C PRO A 532 -11.47 -1.72 21.01
N VAL A 533 -11.78 -0.71 20.21
CA VAL A 533 -10.81 0.28 19.72
C VAL A 533 -10.81 1.43 20.70
N VAL A 534 -9.71 1.59 21.39
CA VAL A 534 -9.61 2.53 22.53
C VAL A 534 -8.43 3.44 22.32
N ASP A 535 -8.59 4.70 22.64
CA ASP A 535 -7.48 5.62 22.79
C ASP A 535 -6.88 5.40 24.19
N GLN A 536 -5.78 4.62 24.22
CA GLN A 536 -5.06 4.31 25.44
C GLN A 536 -4.25 5.51 25.90
N ARG A 537 -4.42 5.89 27.17
CA ARG A 537 -3.71 7.02 27.78
C ARG A 537 -3.24 6.69 29.18
N PRO A 538 -2.08 7.18 29.64
CA PRO A 538 -1.65 6.99 31.02
C PRO A 538 -2.72 7.43 32.00
N GLY A 539 -3.07 6.57 32.96
CA GLY A 539 -4.10 6.84 33.98
C GLY A 539 -5.55 6.62 33.54
N ALA A 540 -5.79 6.18 32.28
CA ALA A 540 -7.12 5.75 31.86
C ALA A 540 -7.56 4.49 32.65
N GLY A 541 -8.87 4.22 32.64
CA GLY A 541 -9.45 3.04 33.29
C GLY A 541 -9.34 1.78 32.42
N ARG A 542 -10.12 0.77 32.78
CA ARG A 542 -10.28 -0.46 32.01
C ARG A 542 -11.74 -0.65 31.58
N LEU A 543 -11.96 -1.30 30.45
CA LEU A 543 -13.29 -1.71 30.00
C LEU A 543 -13.57 -3.15 30.42
N VAL A 544 -14.66 -3.36 31.16
CA VAL A 544 -15.24 -4.68 31.38
C VAL A 544 -16.25 -4.96 30.29
N VAL A 545 -16.07 -6.05 29.58
CA VAL A 545 -16.86 -6.39 28.39
C VAL A 545 -17.78 -7.56 28.69
N THR A 546 -19.08 -7.38 28.40
CA THR A 546 -20.12 -8.39 28.64
C THR A 546 -20.99 -8.56 27.38
N ALA A 547 -21.44 -9.78 27.12
CA ALA A 547 -22.40 -10.10 26.06
C ALA A 547 -23.31 -11.24 26.50
N ALA A 548 -24.60 -11.18 26.18
CA ALA A 548 -25.61 -12.19 26.57
C ALA A 548 -25.51 -12.60 28.06
N ASN A 549 -25.41 -11.62 28.96
CA ASN A 549 -25.22 -11.78 30.40
C ASN A 549 -23.97 -12.55 30.85
N ARG A 550 -23.00 -12.72 29.95
CA ARG A 550 -21.71 -13.35 30.23
C ARG A 550 -20.59 -12.30 30.19
N LYS A 551 -19.70 -12.33 31.17
CA LYS A 551 -18.46 -11.53 31.13
C LYS A 551 -17.51 -12.21 30.14
N LEU A 552 -17.02 -11.43 29.16
CA LEU A 552 -16.01 -11.87 28.17
C LEU A 552 -14.59 -11.60 28.67
N GLY A 553 -14.42 -10.69 29.61
CA GLY A 553 -13.12 -10.28 30.12
C GLY A 553 -13.05 -8.78 30.39
N SER A 554 -11.84 -8.27 30.46
CA SER A 554 -11.57 -6.84 30.55
C SER A 554 -10.31 -6.49 29.80
N VAL A 555 -10.27 -5.30 29.20
CA VAL A 555 -9.10 -4.70 28.55
C VAL A 555 -8.70 -3.44 29.32
N ASP A 556 -7.40 -3.20 29.47
CA ASP A 556 -6.86 -2.05 30.18
C ASP A 556 -6.56 -0.93 29.18
N ALA A 557 -7.15 0.25 29.36
CA ALA A 557 -6.93 1.41 28.50
C ALA A 557 -5.81 2.33 29.05
N GLY A 558 -5.30 2.05 30.24
CA GLY A 558 -4.19 2.76 30.86
C GLY A 558 -2.83 2.09 30.69
N GLU A 559 -2.79 0.87 30.17
CA GLU A 559 -1.55 0.13 29.86
C GLU A 559 -0.93 0.61 28.55
N VAL A 560 -0.48 1.85 28.54
CA VAL A 560 0.34 2.44 27.47
C VAL A 560 1.67 2.87 28.12
N GLY A 561 2.77 2.66 27.40
CA GLY A 561 4.10 3.00 27.89
C GLY A 561 4.37 4.51 27.96
N GLU A 562 5.61 4.86 28.19
CA GLU A 562 6.05 6.27 28.10
C GLU A 562 5.79 6.76 26.67
N GLN A 563 5.38 8.02 26.55
CA GLN A 563 5.02 8.57 25.24
C GLN A 563 6.25 9.01 24.41
N GLY A 564 7.40 9.18 25.05
CA GLY A 564 8.71 9.34 24.43
C GLY A 564 8.72 10.26 23.22
N ASP A 565 8.98 9.68 22.07
CA ASP A 565 9.03 10.34 20.76
C ASP A 565 7.70 10.24 19.98
N SER A 566 6.64 9.68 20.59
CA SER A 566 5.33 9.57 19.94
C SER A 566 4.83 10.94 19.48
N PRO A 567 4.29 11.05 18.26
CA PRO A 567 3.78 12.32 17.71
C PRO A 567 2.62 12.92 18.52
N ALA A 568 1.85 12.06 19.19
CA ALA A 568 0.72 12.47 20.01
C ALA A 568 0.62 11.64 21.30
N PRO A 569 0.04 12.18 22.39
CA PRO A 569 -0.19 11.40 23.60
C PRO A 569 -1.29 10.36 23.38
N GLY A 570 -1.02 9.12 23.71
CA GLY A 570 -1.98 8.02 23.63
C GLY A 570 -1.78 7.13 22.42
N LEU A 571 -2.34 5.93 22.48
CA LEU A 571 -2.29 4.92 21.43
C LEU A 571 -3.73 4.49 21.09
N LEU A 572 -4.23 4.91 19.95
CA LEU A 572 -5.52 4.45 19.45
C LEU A 572 -5.37 3.07 18.78
N ALA A 573 -5.80 2.02 19.48
CA ALA A 573 -5.63 0.65 19.01
C ALA A 573 -6.77 -0.28 19.44
N PRO A 574 -7.00 -1.40 18.72
CA PRO A 574 -7.93 -2.43 19.14
C PRO A 574 -7.29 -3.32 20.21
N LEU A 575 -7.99 -3.56 21.28
CA LEU A 575 -7.51 -4.35 22.39
C LEU A 575 -8.09 -5.76 22.35
N GLY A 576 -7.18 -6.75 22.31
CA GLY A 576 -7.50 -8.18 22.30
C GLY A 576 -7.57 -8.80 23.69
N GLY A 577 -7.56 -10.13 23.76
CA GLY A 577 -7.49 -10.89 25.01
C GLY A 577 -8.85 -11.19 25.65
N LEU A 578 -9.96 -10.88 24.99
CA LEU A 578 -11.31 -11.22 25.42
C LEU A 578 -11.72 -12.64 25.00
N ASP A 579 -12.58 -13.27 25.77
CA ASP A 579 -13.24 -14.52 25.39
C ASP A 579 -14.08 -14.35 24.11
N ALA A 580 -14.26 -15.43 23.37
CA ALA A 580 -15.12 -15.43 22.20
C ALA A 580 -16.57 -15.11 22.55
N LEU A 581 -17.23 -14.37 21.66
CA LEU A 581 -18.66 -14.02 21.77
C LEU A 581 -19.54 -15.27 21.84
N PRO A 582 -20.59 -15.29 22.68
CA PRO A 582 -21.68 -16.24 22.55
C PRO A 582 -22.30 -16.14 21.15
N ARG A 583 -22.67 -17.28 20.54
CA ARG A 583 -23.12 -17.31 19.12
C ARG A 583 -24.38 -16.49 18.84
N ASP A 584 -25.19 -16.32 19.86
CA ASP A 584 -26.51 -15.66 19.87
C ASP A 584 -26.46 -14.24 20.43
N ALA A 585 -25.27 -13.72 20.79
CA ALA A 585 -25.14 -12.38 21.30
C ALA A 585 -25.51 -11.34 20.21
N GLY A 586 -26.57 -10.59 20.43
CA GLY A 586 -26.99 -9.48 19.56
C GLY A 586 -26.36 -8.14 19.90
N SER A 587 -25.74 -8.03 21.08
CA SER A 587 -25.05 -6.80 21.54
C SER A 587 -23.92 -7.11 22.50
N VAL A 588 -23.03 -6.13 22.67
CA VAL A 588 -21.97 -6.11 23.67
C VAL A 588 -22.13 -4.85 24.52
N THR A 589 -21.87 -4.96 25.82
CA THR A 589 -21.81 -3.83 26.74
C THR A 589 -20.40 -3.68 27.27
N LEU A 590 -19.85 -2.46 27.15
CA LEU A 590 -18.53 -2.08 27.60
C LEU A 590 -18.71 -1.08 28.76
N THR A 591 -18.19 -1.41 29.93
CA THR A 591 -18.34 -0.61 31.14
C THR A 591 -16.97 -0.18 31.65
N ALA A 592 -16.74 1.11 31.83
CA ALA A 592 -15.49 1.65 32.37
C ALA A 592 -15.40 1.42 33.89
N ARG A 593 -14.20 1.07 34.34
CA ARG A 593 -13.87 0.86 35.78
C ARG A 593 -12.49 1.44 36.09
N GLY A 594 -12.38 2.07 37.25
CA GLY A 594 -11.10 2.61 37.74
C GLY A 594 -10.68 3.95 37.17
N GLY A 595 -11.27 4.39 36.07
CA GLY A 595 -11.01 5.66 35.39
C GLY A 595 -11.93 5.80 34.20
N ALA A 596 -11.88 6.96 33.52
CA ALA A 596 -12.54 7.17 32.24
C ALA A 596 -11.80 6.44 31.10
N VAL A 597 -12.51 6.12 30.01
CA VAL A 597 -11.95 5.48 28.81
C VAL A 597 -12.53 6.14 27.58
N ALA A 598 -11.67 6.54 26.64
CA ALA A 598 -12.06 7.00 25.31
C ALA A 598 -12.23 5.77 24.38
N LEU A 599 -13.48 5.48 24.02
CA LEU A 599 -13.85 4.34 23.15
C LEU A 599 -14.25 4.86 21.77
N ASP A 600 -13.46 4.53 20.76
CA ASP A 600 -13.70 4.89 19.36
C ASP A 600 -14.75 3.96 18.71
N ALA A 601 -14.45 2.68 18.70
CA ALA A 601 -15.28 1.70 18.02
C ALA A 601 -15.20 0.33 18.67
N VAL A 602 -16.06 -0.58 18.23
CA VAL A 602 -16.00 -2.00 18.55
C VAL A 602 -15.76 -2.79 17.28
N MET A 603 -14.55 -3.31 17.12
CA MET A 603 -14.21 -4.18 16.00
C MET A 603 -14.70 -5.60 16.29
N VAL A 604 -15.43 -6.18 15.34
CA VAL A 604 -16.02 -7.52 15.42
C VAL A 604 -15.42 -8.43 14.37
N GLU A 605 -14.70 -9.45 14.81
CA GLU A 605 -14.16 -10.53 13.98
C GLU A 605 -15.12 -11.71 13.95
N PRO A 606 -15.69 -12.12 12.80
CA PRO A 606 -16.51 -13.32 12.75
C PRO A 606 -15.65 -14.57 13.00
N ALA A 607 -16.26 -15.64 13.53
CA ALA A 607 -15.54 -16.89 13.80
C ALA A 607 -14.91 -17.49 12.53
N VAL A 608 -15.53 -17.26 11.37
CA VAL A 608 -14.95 -17.54 10.04
C VAL A 608 -15.25 -16.37 9.13
N SER A 609 -14.20 -15.70 8.68
CA SER A 609 -14.26 -14.70 7.62
C SER A 609 -14.23 -15.37 6.27
N ARG A 610 -14.90 -14.79 5.26
CA ARG A 610 -14.94 -15.33 3.90
C ARG A 610 -15.06 -14.25 2.84
N LEU A 611 -14.41 -14.47 1.72
CA LEU A 611 -14.61 -13.77 0.45
C LEU A 611 -15.02 -14.83 -0.59
N VAL A 612 -16.08 -14.58 -1.34
CA VAL A 612 -16.52 -15.45 -2.44
C VAL A 612 -16.57 -14.59 -3.70
N LEU A 613 -15.84 -15.02 -4.73
CA LEU A 613 -15.83 -14.42 -6.05
C LEU A 613 -16.70 -15.27 -6.99
N ASP A 614 -17.48 -14.60 -7.83
CA ASP A 614 -18.17 -15.16 -9.00
C ASP A 614 -17.36 -14.79 -10.25
N GLN A 615 -17.02 -15.76 -11.05
CA GLN A 615 -16.07 -15.69 -12.15
C GLN A 615 -16.66 -16.32 -13.43
N ASP A 616 -17.84 -15.90 -13.82
CA ASP A 616 -18.58 -16.36 -15.01
C ASP A 616 -18.56 -17.90 -15.19
N GLY A 617 -19.39 -18.58 -14.43
CA GLY A 617 -19.48 -20.05 -14.44
C GLY A 617 -18.45 -20.79 -13.60
N HIS A 618 -17.55 -20.08 -12.95
CA HIS A 618 -16.57 -20.56 -11.98
C HIS A 618 -16.68 -19.76 -10.68
N GLY A 619 -15.96 -20.17 -9.66
CA GLY A 619 -15.92 -19.40 -8.42
C GLY A 619 -14.73 -19.73 -7.57
N THR A 620 -14.32 -18.74 -6.79
CA THR A 620 -13.25 -18.87 -5.80
C THR A 620 -13.76 -18.38 -4.45
N ALA A 621 -13.49 -19.13 -3.38
CA ALA A 621 -13.72 -18.67 -2.03
C ALA A 621 -12.43 -18.72 -1.21
N LEU A 622 -12.20 -17.68 -0.43
CA LEU A 622 -11.17 -17.59 0.61
C LEU A 622 -11.86 -17.61 1.98
N LEU A 623 -11.40 -18.48 2.89
CA LEU A 623 -11.92 -18.60 4.25
C LEU A 623 -10.77 -18.50 5.26
N ARG A 624 -10.98 -17.73 6.34
CA ARG A 624 -10.04 -17.58 7.46
C ARG A 624 -10.80 -17.75 8.77
N THR A 625 -10.17 -18.28 9.82
CA THR A 625 -10.73 -18.30 11.17
C THR A 625 -10.04 -17.29 12.09
N SER A 626 -10.82 -16.60 12.91
CA SER A 626 -10.34 -15.76 14.02
C SER A 626 -10.12 -16.55 15.31
N ARG A 627 -10.31 -17.87 15.30
CA ARG A 627 -10.21 -18.73 16.48
C ARG A 627 -8.85 -19.38 16.58
N HIS A 628 -8.41 -19.65 17.79
CA HIS A 628 -7.20 -20.43 18.06
C HIS A 628 -7.33 -21.91 17.68
N ASP A 629 -8.55 -22.38 17.44
CA ASP A 629 -8.86 -23.75 17.02
C ASP A 629 -9.28 -23.83 15.57
N LYS A 630 -9.05 -25.00 14.94
CA LYS A 630 -9.62 -25.31 13.63
C LYS A 630 -11.14 -25.19 13.67
N THR A 631 -11.71 -24.49 12.68
CA THR A 631 -13.13 -24.22 12.64
C THR A 631 -13.80 -24.89 11.44
N ARG A 632 -14.85 -25.66 11.67
CA ARG A 632 -15.66 -26.27 10.61
C ARG A 632 -16.74 -25.30 10.14
N THR A 633 -16.85 -25.12 8.83
CA THR A 633 -17.85 -24.27 8.19
C THR A 633 -18.30 -24.88 6.86
N THR A 634 -19.26 -24.22 6.22
CA THR A 634 -19.68 -24.53 4.86
C THR A 634 -19.66 -23.27 4.00
N VAL A 635 -19.33 -23.43 2.72
CA VAL A 635 -19.37 -22.34 1.74
C VAL A 635 -20.03 -22.81 0.44
N ARG A 636 -20.85 -21.94 -0.15
CA ARG A 636 -21.35 -22.11 -1.51
C ARG A 636 -20.44 -21.30 -2.44
N VAL A 637 -19.86 -21.98 -3.41
CA VAL A 637 -18.99 -21.37 -4.42
C VAL A 637 -19.73 -21.43 -5.76
N PRO A 638 -19.82 -20.34 -6.51
CA PRO A 638 -20.44 -20.32 -7.85
C PRO A 638 -19.83 -21.35 -8.80
N GLY A 639 -20.54 -21.66 -9.86
CA GLY A 639 -20.12 -22.58 -10.92
C GLY A 639 -20.56 -24.01 -10.72
N ASP A 640 -20.38 -24.80 -11.78
CA ASP A 640 -20.66 -26.22 -11.85
C ASP A 640 -19.37 -27.05 -11.81
N GLY A 641 -19.50 -28.37 -11.61
CA GLY A 641 -18.37 -29.27 -11.58
C GLY A 641 -17.83 -29.56 -10.18
N ARG A 642 -16.56 -29.98 -10.13
CA ARG A 642 -15.88 -30.35 -8.88
C ARG A 642 -15.22 -29.15 -8.24
N ALA A 643 -15.44 -28.95 -6.95
CA ALA A 643 -14.71 -27.96 -6.16
C ALA A 643 -13.43 -28.59 -5.58
N THR A 644 -12.32 -27.89 -5.67
CA THR A 644 -11.06 -28.20 -4.99
C THR A 644 -10.94 -27.37 -3.73
N VAL A 645 -10.79 -28.05 -2.59
CA VAL A 645 -10.55 -27.42 -1.28
C VAL A 645 -9.09 -27.58 -0.95
N THR A 646 -8.38 -26.48 -0.74
CA THR A 646 -6.98 -26.49 -0.29
C THR A 646 -6.87 -25.73 1.03
N THR A 647 -6.16 -26.29 2.00
CA THR A 647 -5.96 -25.67 3.31
C THR A 647 -4.48 -25.38 3.55
N TYR A 648 -4.22 -24.27 4.22
CA TYR A 648 -2.88 -23.76 4.48
C TYR A 648 -2.72 -23.37 5.95
N ASP A 649 -1.50 -23.54 6.50
CA ASP A 649 -1.16 -22.96 7.80
C ASP A 649 -0.89 -21.43 7.67
N GLY A 650 -0.71 -20.73 8.79
CA GLY A 650 -0.37 -19.30 8.83
C GLY A 650 1.03 -18.95 8.29
N ARG A 651 1.77 -19.94 7.79
CA ARG A 651 3.04 -19.78 7.08
C ARG A 651 2.90 -20.10 5.58
N GLY A 652 1.68 -20.25 5.07
CA GLY A 652 1.40 -20.54 3.67
C GLY A 652 1.76 -21.96 3.21
N ARG A 653 2.11 -22.89 4.11
CA ARG A 653 2.36 -24.29 3.74
C ARG A 653 1.04 -25.02 3.55
N ARG A 654 0.92 -25.74 2.44
CA ARG A 654 -0.26 -26.56 2.15
C ARG A 654 -0.36 -27.74 3.14
N LEU A 655 -1.48 -27.81 3.86
CA LEU A 655 -1.79 -28.89 4.80
C LEU A 655 -2.59 -30.02 4.14
N SER A 656 -3.56 -29.68 3.28
CA SER A 656 -4.35 -30.67 2.57
C SER A 656 -4.89 -30.12 1.25
N SER A 657 -5.26 -31.03 0.35
CA SER A 657 -6.06 -30.73 -0.83
C SER A 657 -7.03 -31.88 -1.10
N SER A 658 -8.28 -31.56 -1.37
CA SER A 658 -9.34 -32.55 -1.65
C SER A 658 -10.34 -32.00 -2.68
N THR A 659 -11.10 -32.87 -3.33
CA THR A 659 -12.11 -32.49 -4.29
C THR A 659 -13.47 -33.03 -3.93
N THR A 660 -14.53 -32.27 -4.22
CA THR A 660 -15.93 -32.65 -3.97
C THR A 660 -16.86 -32.20 -5.10
N LYS A 661 -17.97 -32.87 -5.30
CA LYS A 661 -19.06 -32.44 -6.20
C LYS A 661 -20.17 -31.68 -5.44
N ALA A 662 -20.08 -31.56 -4.13
CA ALA A 662 -21.11 -30.92 -3.31
C ALA A 662 -21.25 -29.44 -3.70
N ARG A 663 -22.50 -28.97 -3.91
CA ARG A 663 -22.77 -27.53 -4.18
C ARG A 663 -22.43 -26.66 -2.97
N THR A 664 -22.71 -27.14 -1.75
CA THR A 664 -22.27 -26.55 -0.49
C THR A 664 -21.12 -27.36 0.04
N VAL A 665 -19.94 -26.74 0.04
CA VAL A 665 -18.68 -27.40 0.37
C VAL A 665 -18.40 -27.29 1.86
N ALA A 666 -18.19 -28.42 2.54
CA ALA A 666 -17.73 -28.43 3.92
C ALA A 666 -16.22 -28.19 3.95
N VAL A 667 -15.79 -27.25 4.78
CA VAL A 667 -14.37 -26.85 4.95
C VAL A 667 -13.99 -26.86 6.42
N VAL A 668 -12.84 -27.41 6.71
CA VAL A 668 -12.19 -27.26 8.03
C VAL A 668 -11.07 -26.24 7.85
N VAL A 669 -11.31 -25.01 8.31
CA VAL A 669 -10.31 -23.93 8.27
C VAL A 669 -9.30 -24.16 9.38
N PRO A 670 -8.00 -24.25 9.08
CA PRO A 670 -6.97 -24.48 10.10
C PRO A 670 -6.88 -23.30 11.08
N ALA A 671 -6.51 -23.60 12.32
CA ALA A 671 -6.17 -22.56 13.31
C ALA A 671 -5.03 -21.68 12.77
N ALA A 672 -5.13 -20.36 12.95
CA ALA A 672 -4.17 -19.37 12.46
C ALA A 672 -3.81 -19.51 10.96
N GLY A 673 -4.65 -20.19 10.18
CA GLY A 673 -4.46 -20.43 8.75
C GLY A 673 -5.69 -20.07 7.93
N PHE A 674 -5.69 -20.52 6.68
CA PHE A 674 -6.78 -20.23 5.75
C PHE A 674 -7.06 -21.40 4.82
N ALA A 675 -8.15 -21.32 4.09
CA ALA A 675 -8.52 -22.27 3.06
C ALA A 675 -8.98 -21.56 1.79
N THR A 676 -8.67 -22.15 0.63
CA THR A 676 -9.25 -21.74 -0.65
C THR A 676 -10.17 -22.85 -1.18
N VAL A 677 -11.28 -22.47 -1.79
CA VAL A 677 -12.19 -23.35 -2.49
C VAL A 677 -12.37 -22.84 -3.90
N ARG A 678 -12.06 -23.65 -4.90
CA ARG A 678 -12.15 -23.25 -6.32
C ARG A 678 -13.01 -24.26 -7.08
N ARG A 679 -13.91 -23.71 -7.91
CA ARG A 679 -14.81 -24.52 -8.75
C ARG A 679 -14.64 -24.16 -10.21
#